data_1f2ef18972fdee90692b7913f04731dd
#
_entry.id   1f2ef18972fdee90692b7913f04731dd
#
_cell.length_a   1.000
_cell.length_b   1.000
_cell.length_c   1.000
_cell.angle_alpha   90.00
_cell.angle_beta   90.00
_cell.angle_gamma   90.00
#
_symmetry.space_group_name_H-M   'P 1'
#
loop_
_entity.id
_entity.type
_entity.pdbx_description
1 polymer ?
#
loop_
_entity_poly.entity_id
_entity_poly.type
_entity_poly.pdbx_seq_one_letter_code
_entity_poly.pdbx_strand_id
1 'polypeptide(L)'
;MKTTYAIVDIETTGTDPKSDRIIQFGCVLVENNKIVSRFATDINPMQPISKQIQNLTHISNKRVKKAPLFEDVATTIYNLLENTIFVAHNIHFDYHFLNHELERCGMPPLTIPGIDTVELAQIFLPTEVSFRLGDLAENLGLEHDAPHQADSDAEVTATLLVYIEAIMKKLPLVTMEKIAQLSVVTSMQTSEYIQSVVQEMRENPRPLAPELEIVDGMALRKKEVKLFLEQHFEKTYPTTKKEKMALYHDKLMYRKEQSKLMNIIYRHFTTGEQKDLLVEASTGMGKTIGYLLPAHFLATPEKPVIISTVSILLQQQLMKQDIPLLNSILEQPIQATVVKSKNHYIDLQRFKATLNMPVQQKQYALYQMGILVWLTQTVTGDFDELNLVRLNHLLFKEISHRGVENLAKSQSLYEEDFLRHLYAQMAQSNVLIINHALLAQETQRQQQLIPASHYLIIDEAHHLPDIMEQVSNLFVDTAAFQRKLGQFQEEGQLFDLIQLMVGQDYETSRLFQLYREELTAIAETQEDIFYEWSQVTGNTENIVTKEQRESVSLQCEKNIQRLLLYYEELLILQKQLGTLMNQMSHSWLNRQRILFGDLLNFFDEMQRQYQVMDRWFSNWEENYVHFLVFYGNQRTVKLQLVDFDAAILPNTRWYERYERILYIGGTLRVSGDRSYFAKKLGIPDATLKVVP
;
A
#
# COMPACT_ATOMS: atom_id res chain seq x y z
N MET A 1 22.81 -18.59 -34.30
CA MET A 1 23.97 -17.80 -33.83
C MET A 1 23.87 -17.75 -32.33
N LYS A 2 24.99 -17.78 -31.60
CA LYS A 2 24.93 -17.57 -30.14
C LYS A 2 24.59 -16.11 -29.86
N THR A 3 23.66 -15.85 -28.98
CA THR A 3 23.31 -14.49 -28.56
C THR A 3 24.32 -14.02 -27.53
N THR A 4 25.00 -12.90 -27.79
CA THR A 4 25.91 -12.25 -26.86
C THR A 4 25.23 -11.01 -26.27
N TYR A 5 25.15 -10.94 -24.96
CA TYR A 5 24.68 -9.76 -24.22
C TYR A 5 25.89 -8.91 -23.82
N ALA A 6 25.87 -7.63 -24.14
CA ALA A 6 26.85 -6.65 -23.68
C ALA A 6 26.24 -5.84 -22.55
N ILE A 7 26.61 -6.14 -21.31
CA ILE A 7 26.14 -5.45 -20.13
C ILE A 7 27.04 -4.23 -19.92
N VAL A 8 26.49 -3.05 -20.06
CA VAL A 8 27.18 -1.78 -20.06
C VAL A 8 26.76 -0.92 -18.91
N ASP A 9 27.72 -0.28 -18.29
CA ASP A 9 27.55 0.80 -17.33
C ASP A 9 28.52 1.91 -17.61
N ILE A 10 28.11 3.17 -17.41
CA ILE A 10 28.98 4.35 -17.62
C ILE A 10 28.93 5.28 -16.42
N GLU A 11 30.10 5.82 -16.08
CA GLU A 11 30.17 6.95 -15.15
C GLU A 11 30.43 8.24 -15.93
N THR A 12 29.80 9.33 -15.49
CA THR A 12 29.75 10.60 -16.23
C THR A 12 30.04 11.80 -15.33
N THR A 13 30.36 12.96 -15.91
CA THR A 13 30.53 14.22 -15.15
C THR A 13 29.22 14.82 -14.67
N GLY A 14 28.07 14.34 -15.17
CA GLY A 14 26.72 14.78 -14.84
C GLY A 14 25.68 14.04 -15.68
N THR A 15 24.46 14.51 -15.74
CA THR A 15 23.33 13.77 -16.34
C THR A 15 22.88 14.27 -17.71
N ASP A 16 23.43 15.39 -18.22
CA ASP A 16 23.05 15.94 -19.52
C ASP A 16 24.08 15.53 -20.61
N PRO A 17 23.74 14.64 -21.55
CA PRO A 17 24.67 14.18 -22.59
C PRO A 17 25.26 15.30 -23.46
N LYS A 18 24.59 16.46 -23.54
CA LYS A 18 25.06 17.60 -24.36
C LYS A 18 26.23 18.33 -23.70
N SER A 19 26.20 18.51 -22.40
CA SER A 19 27.18 19.27 -21.63
C SER A 19 28.16 18.39 -20.86
N ASP A 20 27.74 17.20 -20.47
CA ASP A 20 28.52 16.28 -19.68
C ASP A 20 29.30 15.27 -20.55
N ARG A 21 30.23 14.51 -19.92
CA ARG A 21 31.12 13.60 -20.59
C ARG A 21 31.25 12.29 -19.82
N ILE A 22 31.50 11.20 -20.54
CA ILE A 22 31.84 9.91 -19.92
C ILE A 22 33.23 10.02 -19.27
N ILE A 23 33.35 9.50 -18.05
CA ILE A 23 34.59 9.42 -17.27
C ILE A 23 35.08 7.99 -17.05
N GLN A 24 34.16 7.02 -17.15
CA GLN A 24 34.47 5.60 -17.13
C GLN A 24 33.45 4.84 -17.97
N PHE A 25 33.92 3.81 -18.68
CA PHE A 25 33.10 2.85 -19.42
C PHE A 25 33.43 1.45 -18.92
N GLY A 26 32.39 0.68 -18.55
CA GLY A 26 32.45 -0.73 -18.18
C GLY A 26 31.56 -1.56 -19.09
N CYS A 27 32.04 -2.73 -19.51
CA CYS A 27 31.29 -3.68 -20.30
C CYS A 27 31.64 -5.12 -19.92
N VAL A 28 30.62 -5.92 -19.70
CA VAL A 28 30.73 -7.35 -19.45
C VAL A 28 29.98 -8.11 -20.53
N LEU A 29 30.65 -8.99 -21.24
CA LEU A 29 30.02 -9.85 -22.25
C LEU A 29 29.53 -11.16 -21.61
N VAL A 30 28.27 -11.49 -21.85
CA VAL A 30 27.61 -12.70 -21.34
C VAL A 30 27.10 -13.56 -22.48
N GLU A 31 27.46 -14.85 -22.47
CA GLU A 31 26.92 -15.87 -23.38
C GLU A 31 26.49 -17.10 -22.56
N ASN A 32 25.31 -17.65 -22.86
CA ASN A 32 24.76 -18.82 -22.14
C ASN A 32 24.80 -18.66 -20.61
N ASN A 33 24.46 -17.49 -20.12
CA ASN A 33 24.41 -17.12 -18.69
C ASN A 33 25.79 -17.18 -17.99
N LYS A 34 26.88 -17.04 -18.76
CA LYS A 34 28.26 -16.99 -18.26
C LYS A 34 28.97 -15.75 -18.78
N ILE A 35 29.71 -15.10 -17.91
CA ILE A 35 30.61 -14.02 -18.28
C ILE A 35 31.76 -14.61 -19.13
N VAL A 36 31.91 -14.12 -20.35
CA VAL A 36 32.96 -14.56 -21.30
C VAL A 36 34.07 -13.53 -21.46
N SER A 37 33.81 -12.25 -21.26
CA SER A 37 34.81 -11.18 -21.36
C SER A 37 34.44 -10.00 -20.49
N ARG A 38 35.43 -9.22 -20.09
CA ARG A 38 35.28 -7.95 -19.37
C ARG A 38 36.13 -6.90 -20.05
N PHE A 39 35.62 -5.71 -20.20
CA PHE A 39 36.34 -4.55 -20.70
C PHE A 39 36.00 -3.33 -19.85
N ALA A 40 36.98 -2.61 -19.35
CA ALA A 40 36.77 -1.36 -18.64
C ALA A 40 37.89 -0.36 -18.98
N THR A 41 37.53 0.90 -19.05
CA THR A 41 38.47 1.99 -19.26
C THR A 41 38.05 3.27 -18.61
N ASP A 42 38.97 3.95 -17.94
CA ASP A 42 38.79 5.34 -17.55
C ASP A 42 38.88 6.22 -18.80
N ILE A 43 38.18 7.34 -18.81
CA ILE A 43 38.13 8.26 -19.94
C ILE A 43 38.38 9.69 -19.45
N ASN A 44 39.21 10.43 -20.17
CA ASN A 44 39.48 11.82 -19.88
C ASN A 44 38.37 12.71 -20.47
N PRO A 45 37.55 13.36 -19.65
CA PRO A 45 36.42 14.15 -20.13
C PRO A 45 36.80 15.52 -20.67
N MET A 46 38.11 15.89 -20.63
CA MET A 46 38.61 17.22 -20.98
C MET A 46 37.93 18.38 -20.23
N GLN A 47 37.22 18.11 -19.14
CA GLN A 47 36.58 19.06 -18.27
C GLN A 47 36.70 18.62 -16.80
N PRO A 48 36.58 19.53 -15.82
CA PRO A 48 36.71 19.18 -14.41
C PRO A 48 35.53 18.37 -13.92
N ILE A 49 35.77 17.32 -13.15
CA ILE A 49 34.77 16.56 -12.44
C ILE A 49 34.43 17.28 -11.14
N SER A 50 33.15 17.52 -10.88
CA SER A 50 32.68 18.16 -9.66
C SER A 50 33.04 17.33 -8.41
N LYS A 51 33.19 17.97 -7.25
CA LYS A 51 33.45 17.25 -5.99
C LYS A 51 32.37 16.23 -5.65
N GLN A 52 31.12 16.53 -5.99
CA GLN A 52 29.99 15.64 -5.75
C GLN A 52 30.15 14.34 -6.55
N ILE A 53 30.44 14.42 -7.84
CA ILE A 53 30.66 13.25 -8.70
C ILE A 53 31.91 12.48 -8.26
N GLN A 54 33.03 13.16 -7.92
CA GLN A 54 34.22 12.47 -7.43
C GLN A 54 33.95 11.69 -6.13
N ASN A 55 33.10 12.22 -5.24
CA ASN A 55 32.72 11.53 -4.00
C ASN A 55 31.79 10.32 -4.30
N LEU A 56 30.93 10.42 -5.32
CA LEU A 56 30.01 9.36 -5.70
C LEU A 56 30.73 8.21 -6.40
N THR A 57 31.52 8.52 -7.44
CA THR A 57 32.15 7.53 -8.33
C THR A 57 33.55 7.11 -7.87
N HIS A 58 34.10 7.79 -6.87
CA HIS A 58 35.51 7.64 -6.46
C HIS A 58 36.55 7.89 -7.58
N ILE A 59 36.12 8.56 -8.67
CA ILE A 59 36.96 8.91 -9.81
C ILE A 59 37.44 10.35 -9.67
N SER A 60 38.76 10.55 -9.47
CA SER A 60 39.32 11.88 -9.26
C SER A 60 39.79 12.52 -10.59
N ASN A 61 39.81 13.85 -10.65
CA ASN A 61 40.40 14.60 -11.77
C ASN A 61 41.83 14.17 -12.07
N LYS A 62 42.61 13.76 -11.07
CA LYS A 62 43.99 13.29 -11.24
C LYS A 62 44.05 11.93 -11.96
N ARG A 63 43.07 11.05 -11.68
CA ARG A 63 42.94 9.71 -12.28
C ARG A 63 42.63 9.86 -13.78
N VAL A 64 41.58 10.57 -14.14
CA VAL A 64 41.13 10.70 -15.54
C VAL A 64 42.04 11.55 -16.40
N LYS A 65 42.84 12.45 -15.84
CA LYS A 65 43.83 13.26 -16.62
C LYS A 65 44.83 12.43 -17.37
N LYS A 66 45.10 11.20 -16.92
CA LYS A 66 46.04 10.26 -17.57
C LYS A 66 45.37 9.22 -18.46
N ALA A 67 44.03 9.21 -18.46
CA ALA A 67 43.22 8.30 -19.25
C ALA A 67 43.16 8.74 -20.72
N PRO A 68 42.87 7.82 -21.66
CA PRO A 68 42.64 8.16 -23.07
C PRO A 68 41.42 9.10 -23.20
N LEU A 69 41.35 9.84 -24.30
CA LEU A 69 40.14 10.55 -24.70
C LEU A 69 39.11 9.55 -25.19
N PHE A 70 37.83 9.95 -25.15
CA PHE A 70 36.76 9.08 -25.68
C PHE A 70 37.01 8.72 -27.15
N GLU A 71 37.50 9.64 -27.95
CA GLU A 71 37.87 9.45 -29.36
C GLU A 71 38.92 8.33 -29.58
N ASP A 72 39.84 8.16 -28.63
CA ASP A 72 40.88 7.13 -28.71
C ASP A 72 40.32 5.72 -28.50
N VAL A 73 39.23 5.59 -27.75
CA VAL A 73 38.60 4.30 -27.39
C VAL A 73 37.27 4.04 -28.10
N ALA A 74 36.69 5.05 -28.75
CA ALA A 74 35.39 4.98 -29.39
C ALA A 74 35.25 3.82 -30.38
N THR A 75 36.23 3.60 -31.23
CA THR A 75 36.24 2.47 -32.21
C THR A 75 36.26 1.13 -31.51
N THR A 76 37.02 1.00 -30.42
CA THR A 76 37.09 -0.24 -29.63
C THR A 76 35.76 -0.53 -28.97
N ILE A 77 35.14 0.50 -28.35
CA ILE A 77 33.81 0.38 -27.71
C ILE A 77 32.75 0.03 -28.76
N TYR A 78 32.73 0.72 -29.90
CA TYR A 78 31.78 0.45 -30.96
C TYR A 78 31.86 -0.99 -31.48
N ASN A 79 33.07 -1.47 -31.79
CA ASN A 79 33.29 -2.86 -32.26
C ASN A 79 32.97 -3.91 -31.19
N LEU A 80 33.16 -3.59 -29.90
CA LEU A 80 32.82 -4.47 -28.80
C LEU A 80 31.29 -4.67 -28.70
N LEU A 81 30.53 -3.63 -29.01
CA LEU A 81 29.05 -3.62 -28.87
C LEU A 81 28.36 -4.06 -30.15
N GLU A 82 29.01 -3.93 -31.32
CA GLU A 82 28.43 -4.32 -32.59
C GLU A 82 28.02 -5.81 -32.58
N ASN A 83 26.82 -6.10 -33.07
CA ASN A 83 26.24 -7.45 -33.11
C ASN A 83 25.93 -8.08 -31.72
N THR A 84 25.83 -7.28 -30.67
CA THR A 84 25.39 -7.71 -29.34
C THR A 84 24.00 -7.18 -29.00
N ILE A 85 23.44 -7.66 -27.90
CA ILE A 85 22.27 -7.04 -27.24
C ILE A 85 22.80 -6.19 -26.10
N PHE A 86 22.52 -4.90 -26.14
CA PHE A 86 22.92 -3.95 -25.11
C PHE A 86 22.05 -4.15 -23.85
N VAL A 87 22.66 -4.27 -22.69
CA VAL A 87 21.94 -4.42 -21.41
C VAL A 87 22.46 -3.38 -20.44
N ALA A 88 21.57 -2.64 -19.80
CA ALA A 88 21.96 -1.72 -18.73
C ALA A 88 20.89 -1.63 -17.63
N HIS A 89 21.31 -1.10 -16.50
CA HIS A 89 20.40 -0.82 -15.39
C HIS A 89 19.87 0.61 -15.49
N ASN A 90 18.69 0.81 -16.11
CA ASN A 90 18.13 2.05 -16.64
C ASN A 90 18.76 2.42 -18.01
N ILE A 91 18.55 1.54 -18.98
CA ILE A 91 19.17 1.57 -20.31
C ILE A 91 19.12 2.91 -21.03
N HIS A 92 18.08 3.71 -20.80
CA HIS A 92 17.93 5.01 -21.48
C HIS A 92 19.08 5.96 -21.15
N PHE A 93 19.63 5.92 -19.94
CA PHE A 93 20.76 6.75 -19.57
C PHE A 93 22.01 6.35 -20.33
N ASP A 94 22.45 5.12 -20.18
CA ASP A 94 23.73 4.62 -20.76
C ASP A 94 23.71 4.63 -22.28
N TYR A 95 22.63 4.13 -22.87
CA TYR A 95 22.51 4.02 -24.32
C TYR A 95 22.47 5.38 -25.02
N HIS A 96 21.70 6.33 -24.50
CA HIS A 96 21.62 7.68 -25.09
C HIS A 96 22.90 8.46 -24.88
N PHE A 97 23.50 8.35 -23.69
CA PHE A 97 24.73 9.05 -23.39
C PHE A 97 25.88 8.56 -24.26
N LEU A 98 26.02 7.24 -24.39
CA LEU A 98 27.03 6.63 -25.24
C LEU A 98 26.86 7.00 -26.72
N ASN A 99 25.65 6.97 -27.24
CA ASN A 99 25.36 7.39 -28.61
C ASN A 99 25.72 8.86 -28.86
N HIS A 100 25.42 9.74 -27.90
CA HIS A 100 25.80 11.15 -28.02
C HIS A 100 27.33 11.35 -28.05
N GLU A 101 28.08 10.59 -27.27
CA GLU A 101 29.55 10.64 -27.30
C GLU A 101 30.15 10.06 -28.62
N LEU A 102 29.53 8.99 -29.16
CA LEU A 102 29.93 8.44 -30.47
C LEU A 102 29.69 9.44 -31.60
N GLU A 103 28.50 10.06 -31.64
CA GLU A 103 28.18 11.10 -32.63
C GLU A 103 29.10 12.31 -32.52
N ARG A 104 29.48 12.73 -31.31
CA ARG A 104 30.44 13.81 -31.06
C ARG A 104 31.79 13.53 -31.66
N CYS A 105 32.21 12.27 -31.67
CA CYS A 105 33.48 11.81 -32.29
C CYS A 105 33.33 11.53 -33.80
N GLY A 106 32.17 11.80 -34.40
CA GLY A 106 31.93 11.56 -35.83
C GLY A 106 31.66 10.10 -36.17
N MET A 107 31.38 9.24 -35.18
CA MET A 107 30.98 7.86 -35.40
C MET A 107 29.48 7.73 -35.56
N PRO A 108 28.97 6.72 -36.26
CA PRO A 108 27.55 6.45 -36.34
C PRO A 108 27.01 6.05 -34.95
N PRO A 109 25.76 6.39 -34.60
CA PRO A 109 25.12 5.91 -33.38
C PRO A 109 24.95 4.39 -33.45
N LEU A 110 24.95 3.75 -32.28
CA LEU A 110 24.59 2.34 -32.15
C LEU A 110 23.08 2.16 -32.44
N THR A 111 22.77 1.16 -33.25
CA THR A 111 21.38 0.77 -33.59
C THR A 111 21.12 -0.68 -33.22
N ILE A 112 21.67 -1.12 -32.08
CA ILE A 112 21.57 -2.47 -31.57
C ILE A 112 20.39 -2.63 -30.61
N PRO A 113 19.83 -3.85 -30.47
CA PRO A 113 18.76 -4.11 -29.51
C PRO A 113 19.21 -3.89 -28.07
N GLY A 114 18.26 -3.56 -27.19
CA GLY A 114 18.58 -3.27 -25.79
C GLY A 114 17.57 -3.83 -24.80
N ILE A 115 18.03 -4.13 -23.57
CA ILE A 115 17.26 -4.67 -22.46
C ILE A 115 17.48 -3.80 -21.22
N ASP A 116 16.36 -3.43 -20.56
CA ASP A 116 16.39 -2.67 -19.32
C ASP A 116 16.22 -3.60 -18.10
N THR A 117 17.25 -3.72 -17.28
CA THR A 117 17.19 -4.57 -16.08
C THR A 117 16.40 -3.96 -14.93
N VAL A 118 16.14 -2.62 -14.90
CA VAL A 118 15.24 -2.00 -13.91
C VAL A 118 13.80 -2.45 -14.18
N GLU A 119 13.36 -2.43 -15.45
CA GLU A 119 12.02 -2.91 -15.80
C GLU A 119 11.86 -4.40 -15.51
N LEU A 120 12.86 -5.21 -15.84
CA LEU A 120 12.86 -6.63 -15.49
C LEU A 120 12.78 -6.83 -13.97
N ALA A 121 13.52 -6.06 -13.17
CA ALA A 121 13.46 -6.14 -11.72
C ALA A 121 12.08 -5.73 -11.18
N GLN A 122 11.49 -4.64 -11.70
CA GLN A 122 10.14 -4.21 -11.32
C GLN A 122 9.05 -5.28 -11.61
N ILE A 123 9.22 -6.03 -12.69
CA ILE A 123 8.28 -7.10 -13.08
C ILE A 123 8.50 -8.36 -12.23
N PHE A 124 9.75 -8.84 -12.13
CA PHE A 124 10.05 -10.18 -11.61
C PHE A 124 10.46 -10.21 -10.13
N LEU A 125 10.74 -9.04 -9.53
CA LEU A 125 11.07 -8.85 -8.12
C LEU A 125 10.15 -7.82 -7.46
N PRO A 126 8.81 -7.95 -7.57
CA PRO A 126 7.86 -6.89 -7.19
C PRO A 126 7.82 -6.60 -5.69
N THR A 127 8.42 -7.45 -4.86
CA THR A 127 8.46 -7.31 -3.39
C THR A 127 9.74 -6.65 -2.88
N GLU A 128 10.70 -6.33 -3.77
CA GLU A 128 11.92 -5.65 -3.38
C GLU A 128 11.67 -4.21 -2.94
N VAL A 129 12.39 -3.77 -1.91
CA VAL A 129 12.20 -2.45 -1.29
C VAL A 129 12.66 -1.31 -2.20
N SER A 130 13.64 -1.58 -3.05
CA SER A 130 14.23 -0.64 -3.99
C SER A 130 14.68 -1.36 -5.25
N PHE A 131 14.62 -0.65 -6.37
CA PHE A 131 15.12 -1.15 -7.66
C PHE A 131 16.44 -0.48 -8.06
N ARG A 132 17.17 0.13 -7.13
CA ARG A 132 18.54 0.59 -7.35
C ARG A 132 19.48 -0.59 -7.34
N LEU A 133 20.50 -0.58 -8.21
CA LEU A 133 21.40 -1.71 -8.38
C LEU A 133 22.09 -2.14 -7.07
N GLY A 134 22.60 -1.17 -6.30
CA GLY A 134 23.25 -1.44 -5.01
C GLY A 134 22.30 -2.07 -3.97
N ASP A 135 21.07 -1.56 -3.86
CA ASP A 135 20.07 -2.08 -2.93
C ASP A 135 19.63 -3.51 -3.34
N LEU A 136 19.44 -3.75 -4.65
CA LEU A 136 19.14 -5.09 -5.16
C LEU A 136 20.27 -6.07 -4.91
N ALA A 137 21.53 -5.64 -5.14
CA ALA A 137 22.70 -6.47 -4.89
C ALA A 137 22.77 -6.90 -3.41
N GLU A 138 22.60 -5.96 -2.47
CA GLU A 138 22.60 -6.23 -1.03
C GLU A 138 21.45 -7.20 -0.64
N ASN A 139 20.23 -6.90 -1.06
CA ASN A 139 19.04 -7.69 -0.68
C ASN A 139 19.07 -9.11 -1.26
N LEU A 140 19.57 -9.27 -2.47
CA LEU A 140 19.67 -10.56 -3.16
C LEU A 140 20.96 -11.33 -2.84
N GLY A 141 21.88 -10.74 -2.05
CA GLY A 141 23.19 -11.34 -1.71
C GLY A 141 24.11 -11.49 -2.92
N LEU A 142 24.03 -10.57 -3.89
CA LEU A 142 24.95 -10.52 -5.03
C LEU A 142 26.25 -9.81 -4.61
N GLU A 143 27.39 -10.36 -5.03
CA GLU A 143 28.68 -9.72 -4.76
C GLU A 143 28.78 -8.39 -5.51
N HIS A 144 29.09 -7.31 -4.79
CA HIS A 144 29.23 -5.96 -5.33
C HIS A 144 30.44 -5.28 -4.68
N ASP A 145 31.63 -5.52 -5.22
CA ASP A 145 32.90 -5.16 -4.58
C ASP A 145 33.18 -3.66 -4.58
N ALA A 146 32.76 -2.95 -5.62
CA ALA A 146 33.06 -1.53 -5.80
C ALA A 146 31.88 -0.75 -6.42
N PRO A 147 30.85 -0.40 -5.62
CA PRO A 147 29.72 0.41 -6.08
C PRO A 147 30.19 1.73 -6.72
N HIS A 148 29.49 2.15 -7.79
CA HIS A 148 29.82 3.34 -8.59
C HIS A 148 31.18 3.27 -9.30
N GLN A 149 31.54 2.06 -9.70
CA GLN A 149 32.58 1.83 -10.70
C GLN A 149 31.96 1.03 -11.85
N ALA A 150 32.05 1.55 -13.06
CA ALA A 150 31.33 1.04 -14.22
C ALA A 150 31.61 -0.46 -14.52
N ASP A 151 32.82 -0.96 -14.25
CA ASP A 151 33.16 -2.38 -14.39
C ASP A 151 32.46 -3.27 -13.36
N SER A 152 32.42 -2.82 -12.09
CA SER A 152 31.75 -3.52 -11.00
C SER A 152 30.22 -3.49 -11.20
N ASP A 153 29.64 -2.34 -11.56
CA ASP A 153 28.22 -2.17 -11.77
C ASP A 153 27.72 -2.98 -12.98
N ALA A 154 28.50 -3.04 -14.06
CA ALA A 154 28.23 -3.93 -15.20
C ALA A 154 28.25 -5.42 -14.80
N GLU A 155 29.17 -5.86 -13.93
CA GLU A 155 29.24 -7.25 -13.47
C GLU A 155 28.07 -7.64 -12.58
N VAL A 156 27.69 -6.77 -11.66
CA VAL A 156 26.49 -6.96 -10.82
C VAL A 156 25.22 -6.98 -11.67
N THR A 157 25.11 -6.08 -12.66
CA THR A 157 23.99 -6.06 -13.60
C THR A 157 23.93 -7.36 -14.44
N ALA A 158 25.08 -7.92 -14.84
CA ALA A 158 25.12 -9.22 -15.50
C ALA A 158 24.60 -10.35 -14.60
N THR A 159 25.02 -10.36 -13.35
CA THR A 159 24.58 -11.35 -12.36
C THR A 159 23.07 -11.19 -12.07
N LEU A 160 22.57 -9.96 -11.97
CA LEU A 160 21.15 -9.64 -11.79
C LEU A 160 20.32 -10.15 -12.99
N LEU A 161 20.78 -9.94 -14.23
CA LEU A 161 20.08 -10.43 -15.43
C LEU A 161 19.92 -11.96 -15.38
N VAL A 162 20.99 -12.70 -15.07
CA VAL A 162 20.98 -14.16 -14.94
C VAL A 162 20.06 -14.61 -13.80
N TYR A 163 20.08 -13.90 -12.68
CA TYR A 163 19.20 -14.17 -11.54
C TYR A 163 17.72 -14.01 -11.92
N ILE A 164 17.38 -12.90 -12.59
CA ILE A 164 16.00 -12.64 -13.05
C ILE A 164 15.55 -13.71 -14.06
N GLU A 165 16.41 -14.09 -15.01
CA GLU A 165 16.09 -15.15 -15.98
C GLU A 165 15.79 -16.49 -15.28
N ALA A 166 16.55 -16.81 -14.23
CA ALA A 166 16.27 -18.01 -13.44
C ALA A 166 14.91 -17.95 -12.71
N ILE A 167 14.47 -16.77 -12.29
CA ILE A 167 13.11 -16.55 -11.75
C ILE A 167 12.06 -16.72 -12.84
N MET A 168 12.23 -16.06 -13.99
CA MET A 168 11.33 -16.18 -15.14
C MET A 168 11.06 -17.64 -15.49
N LYS A 169 12.11 -18.46 -15.57
CA LYS A 169 12.04 -19.89 -15.92
C LYS A 169 11.41 -20.76 -14.83
N LYS A 170 11.24 -20.26 -13.60
CA LYS A 170 10.55 -20.94 -12.49
C LYS A 170 9.06 -20.58 -12.42
N LEU A 171 8.65 -19.47 -13.03
CA LEU A 171 7.24 -19.06 -13.05
C LEU A 171 6.40 -20.01 -13.92
N PRO A 172 5.09 -20.15 -13.64
CA PRO A 172 4.18 -20.87 -14.50
C PRO A 172 4.13 -20.30 -15.91
N LEU A 173 4.04 -21.16 -16.93
CA LEU A 173 3.99 -20.72 -18.33
C LEU A 173 2.83 -19.75 -18.59
N VAL A 174 1.64 -20.01 -17.99
CA VAL A 174 0.49 -19.12 -18.12
C VAL A 174 0.75 -17.70 -17.62
N THR A 175 1.51 -17.55 -16.54
CA THR A 175 1.94 -16.25 -16.01
C THR A 175 2.90 -15.57 -16.99
N MET A 176 3.90 -16.29 -17.46
CA MET A 176 4.90 -15.77 -18.40
C MET A 176 4.29 -15.38 -19.76
N GLU A 177 3.32 -16.14 -20.27
CA GLU A 177 2.59 -15.80 -21.49
C GLU A 177 1.78 -14.51 -21.36
N LYS A 178 1.16 -14.31 -20.19
CA LYS A 178 0.42 -13.07 -19.90
C LYS A 178 1.36 -11.87 -19.76
N ILE A 179 2.50 -12.05 -19.08
CA ILE A 179 3.54 -11.03 -19.00
C ILE A 179 4.08 -10.67 -20.39
N ALA A 180 4.36 -11.65 -21.25
CA ALA A 180 4.82 -11.42 -22.62
C ALA A 180 3.82 -10.61 -23.46
N GLN A 181 2.50 -10.83 -23.26
CA GLN A 181 1.46 -10.04 -23.91
C GLN A 181 1.46 -8.57 -23.44
N LEU A 182 1.70 -8.32 -22.16
CA LEU A 182 1.71 -6.97 -21.57
C LEU A 182 3.03 -6.24 -21.82
N SER A 183 4.13 -6.97 -22.05
CA SER A 183 5.50 -6.40 -22.11
C SER A 183 5.79 -5.56 -23.35
N VAL A 184 4.86 -5.50 -24.33
CA VAL A 184 5.03 -4.73 -25.58
C VAL A 184 5.30 -3.23 -25.38
N VAL A 185 5.06 -2.71 -24.18
CA VAL A 185 5.29 -1.31 -23.79
C VAL A 185 6.63 -1.08 -23.09
N THR A 186 7.40 -2.15 -22.86
CA THR A 186 8.72 -2.05 -22.23
C THR A 186 9.74 -1.39 -23.16
N SER A 187 10.83 -0.91 -22.57
CA SER A 187 11.87 -0.20 -23.29
C SER A 187 12.62 -1.11 -24.27
N MET A 188 12.91 -0.57 -25.42
CA MET A 188 13.71 -1.22 -26.48
C MET A 188 13.21 -2.66 -26.77
N GLN A 189 14.08 -3.65 -26.70
CA GLN A 189 13.77 -5.06 -26.96
C GLN A 189 13.61 -5.91 -25.69
N THR A 190 13.30 -5.29 -24.54
CA THR A 190 12.99 -6.01 -23.29
C THR A 190 11.80 -6.98 -23.48
N SER A 191 10.80 -6.59 -24.31
CA SER A 191 9.68 -7.48 -24.66
C SER A 191 10.11 -8.72 -25.42
N GLU A 192 10.98 -8.57 -26.43
CA GLU A 192 11.49 -9.68 -27.23
C GLU A 192 12.33 -10.65 -26.38
N TYR A 193 13.07 -10.11 -25.40
CA TYR A 193 13.77 -10.95 -24.44
C TYR A 193 12.81 -11.80 -23.60
N ILE A 194 11.75 -11.20 -23.06
CA ILE A 194 10.72 -11.93 -22.30
C ILE A 194 10.08 -12.99 -23.20
N GLN A 195 9.74 -12.65 -24.45
CA GLN A 195 9.14 -13.58 -25.40
C GLN A 195 10.08 -14.76 -25.75
N SER A 196 11.39 -14.50 -25.85
CA SER A 196 12.38 -15.55 -26.08
C SER A 196 12.44 -16.58 -24.96
N VAL A 197 12.36 -16.11 -23.70
CA VAL A 197 12.29 -16.97 -22.52
C VAL A 197 10.98 -17.79 -22.52
N VAL A 198 9.84 -17.18 -22.88
CA VAL A 198 8.56 -17.89 -23.01
C VAL A 198 8.65 -18.99 -24.08
N GLN A 199 9.29 -18.71 -25.22
CA GLN A 199 9.47 -19.70 -26.27
C GLN A 199 10.32 -20.89 -25.79
N GLU A 200 11.42 -20.62 -25.07
CA GLU A 200 12.25 -21.68 -24.46
C GLU A 200 11.44 -22.53 -23.46
N MET A 201 10.57 -21.89 -22.65
CA MET A 201 9.70 -22.59 -21.70
C MET A 201 8.66 -23.47 -22.38
N ARG A 202 8.13 -23.04 -23.54
CA ARG A 202 7.21 -23.87 -24.35
C ARG A 202 7.90 -25.10 -24.94
N GLU A 203 9.16 -24.98 -25.35
CA GLU A 203 9.96 -26.08 -25.85
C GLU A 203 10.39 -27.06 -24.75
N ASN A 204 10.52 -26.56 -23.52
CA ASN A 204 10.93 -27.32 -22.34
C ASN A 204 9.90 -27.15 -21.20
N PRO A 205 8.67 -27.70 -21.36
CA PRO A 205 7.61 -27.49 -20.39
C PRO A 205 7.94 -28.13 -19.03
N ARG A 206 7.66 -27.39 -17.97
CA ARG A 206 7.82 -27.85 -16.59
C ARG A 206 6.44 -28.07 -15.95
N PRO A 207 6.31 -29.06 -15.05
CA PRO A 207 5.06 -29.21 -14.29
C PRO A 207 4.83 -27.99 -13.41
N LEU A 208 3.55 -27.67 -13.16
CA LEU A 208 3.19 -26.63 -12.20
C LEU A 208 3.70 -27.02 -10.82
N ALA A 209 4.29 -26.05 -10.10
CA ALA A 209 4.73 -26.26 -8.73
C ALA A 209 3.54 -26.63 -7.83
N PRO A 210 3.67 -27.58 -6.88
CA PRO A 210 2.56 -28.14 -6.11
C PRO A 210 1.86 -27.09 -5.23
N GLU A 211 2.56 -26.03 -4.84
CA GLU A 211 2.05 -24.89 -4.07
C GLU A 211 1.24 -23.90 -4.91
N LEU A 212 1.17 -24.10 -6.22
CA LEU A 212 0.44 -23.23 -7.14
C LEU A 212 -0.79 -23.95 -7.69
N GLU A 213 -1.76 -23.17 -8.14
CA GLU A 213 -2.92 -23.59 -8.89
C GLU A 213 -3.22 -22.57 -9.99
N ILE A 214 -3.89 -23.02 -11.04
CA ILE A 214 -4.32 -22.15 -12.13
C ILE A 214 -5.83 -22.03 -12.08
N VAL A 215 -6.31 -20.84 -11.78
CA VAL A 215 -7.74 -20.53 -11.74
C VAL A 215 -8.02 -19.40 -12.72
N ASP A 216 -8.91 -19.66 -13.66
CA ASP A 216 -9.40 -18.70 -14.65
C ASP A 216 -8.28 -18.00 -15.44
N GLY A 217 -7.22 -18.76 -15.78
CA GLY A 217 -6.07 -18.28 -16.56
C GLY A 217 -5.03 -17.50 -15.77
N MET A 218 -5.12 -17.46 -14.44
CA MET A 218 -4.12 -16.89 -13.54
C MET A 218 -3.52 -17.98 -12.65
N ALA A 219 -2.21 -17.94 -12.47
CA ALA A 219 -1.55 -18.80 -11.49
C ALA A 219 -1.55 -18.09 -10.13
N LEU A 220 -2.07 -18.77 -9.13
CA LEU A 220 -2.22 -18.29 -7.76
C LEU A 220 -1.48 -19.22 -6.80
N ARG A 221 -0.91 -18.65 -5.74
CA ARG A 221 -0.42 -19.45 -4.63
C ARG A 221 -1.59 -20.01 -3.84
N LYS A 222 -1.59 -21.32 -3.61
CA LYS A 222 -2.59 -22.00 -2.77
C LYS A 222 -2.58 -21.42 -1.36
N LYS A 223 -3.74 -21.20 -0.83
CA LYS A 223 -3.98 -20.66 0.50
C LYS A 223 -4.64 -21.73 1.36
N GLU A 224 -4.11 -21.96 2.54
CA GLU A 224 -4.68 -22.87 3.52
C GLU A 224 -5.04 -22.10 4.78
N VAL A 225 -6.27 -22.26 5.26
CA VAL A 225 -6.67 -21.76 6.57
C VAL A 225 -6.04 -22.65 7.61
N LYS A 226 -5.14 -22.08 8.40
CA LYS A 226 -4.53 -22.78 9.53
C LYS A 226 -5.58 -22.97 10.62
N LEU A 227 -6.00 -24.19 10.85
CA LEU A 227 -6.97 -24.49 11.89
C LEU A 227 -6.34 -24.33 13.28
N PHE A 228 -7.08 -23.76 14.20
CA PHE A 228 -6.68 -23.70 15.60
C PHE A 228 -6.93 -25.06 16.22
N LEU A 229 -5.86 -25.77 16.55
CA LEU A 229 -5.94 -27.03 17.23
C LEU A 229 -5.94 -26.77 18.74
N GLU A 230 -7.10 -26.85 19.35
CA GLU A 230 -7.22 -26.81 20.80
C GLU A 230 -6.63 -28.11 21.39
N GLN A 231 -5.39 -28.03 21.87
CA GLN A 231 -4.82 -29.09 22.67
C GLN A 231 -5.34 -28.93 24.10
N HIS A 232 -5.86 -29.99 24.70
CA HIS A 232 -6.33 -30.00 26.06
C HIS A 232 -5.15 -29.93 27.05
N PHE A 233 -4.44 -28.80 27.07
CA PHE A 233 -3.49 -28.50 28.13
C PHE A 233 -4.15 -27.53 29.11
N GLU A 234 -4.06 -27.81 30.40
CA GLU A 234 -4.36 -26.81 31.42
C GLU A 234 -3.35 -25.66 31.27
N LYS A 235 -3.76 -24.61 30.61
CA LYS A 235 -2.95 -23.40 30.42
C LYS A 235 -2.82 -22.66 31.74
N THR A 236 -1.85 -23.03 32.55
CA THR A 236 -1.55 -22.27 33.79
C THR A 236 -0.51 -21.20 33.50
N TYR A 237 -0.90 -19.94 33.66
CA TYR A 237 0.00 -18.81 33.46
C TYR A 237 1.17 -18.83 34.49
N PRO A 238 2.43 -18.72 34.04
CA PRO A 238 3.60 -18.75 34.92
C PRO A 238 3.70 -17.41 35.70
N THR A 239 3.41 -17.41 36.98
CA THR A 239 3.40 -16.22 37.84
C THR A 239 4.75 -15.94 38.47
N THR A 240 5.53 -16.97 38.77
CA THR A 240 6.81 -16.88 39.47
C THR A 240 8.01 -16.80 38.52
N LYS A 241 9.16 -16.37 39.08
CA LYS A 241 10.43 -16.39 38.32
C LYS A 241 10.78 -17.80 37.86
N LYS A 242 10.62 -18.79 38.74
CA LYS A 242 10.98 -20.20 38.48
C LYS A 242 10.15 -20.75 37.31
N GLU A 243 8.84 -20.53 37.33
CA GLU A 243 7.93 -20.97 36.27
C GLU A 243 8.23 -20.28 34.93
N LYS A 244 8.49 -18.97 34.92
CA LYS A 244 8.87 -18.26 33.71
C LYS A 244 10.19 -18.73 33.12
N MET A 245 11.20 -18.97 33.99
CA MET A 245 12.48 -19.49 33.50
C MET A 245 12.33 -20.92 32.95
N ALA A 246 11.49 -21.76 33.56
CA ALA A 246 11.16 -23.07 33.01
C ALA A 246 10.50 -22.98 31.62
N LEU A 247 9.55 -22.06 31.45
CA LEU A 247 8.90 -21.82 30.16
C LEU A 247 9.88 -21.30 29.08
N TYR A 248 10.84 -20.44 29.46
CA TYR A 248 11.74 -19.79 28.51
C TYR A 248 12.76 -20.76 27.87
N HIS A 249 13.01 -21.92 28.44
CA HIS A 249 13.94 -22.93 27.92
C HIS A 249 15.29 -22.38 27.41
N ASP A 250 15.83 -21.41 28.16
CA ASP A 250 17.06 -20.63 27.82
C ASP A 250 17.00 -19.83 26.50
N LYS A 251 15.85 -19.81 25.80
CA LYS A 251 15.65 -19.01 24.58
C LYS A 251 15.32 -17.55 24.85
N LEU A 252 14.80 -17.23 26.05
CA LEU A 252 14.50 -15.89 26.50
C LEU A 252 15.21 -15.59 27.83
N MET A 253 15.79 -14.40 27.90
CA MET A 253 16.42 -13.94 29.14
C MET A 253 15.34 -13.42 30.11
N TYR A 254 15.38 -13.90 31.38
CA TYR A 254 14.51 -13.41 32.42
C TYR A 254 14.86 -11.96 32.78
N ARG A 255 13.89 -11.05 32.65
CA ARG A 255 14.00 -9.65 33.09
C ARG A 255 12.94 -9.37 34.14
N LYS A 256 13.40 -8.90 35.32
CA LYS A 256 12.53 -8.71 36.51
C LYS A 256 11.38 -7.74 36.25
N GLU A 257 11.66 -6.60 35.61
CA GLU A 257 10.65 -5.56 35.37
C GLU A 257 9.64 -6.02 34.29
N GLN A 258 10.09 -6.70 33.24
CA GLN A 258 9.20 -7.33 32.26
C GLN A 258 8.29 -8.39 32.92
N SER A 259 8.83 -9.21 33.83
CA SER A 259 8.03 -10.20 34.56
C SER A 259 6.97 -9.54 35.48
N LYS A 260 7.28 -8.39 36.10
CA LYS A 260 6.28 -7.61 36.84
C LYS A 260 5.19 -7.07 35.91
N LEU A 261 5.58 -6.51 34.77
CA LEU A 261 4.65 -6.02 33.74
C LEU A 261 3.68 -7.14 33.31
N MET A 262 4.21 -8.31 32.95
CA MET A 262 3.40 -9.48 32.58
C MET A 262 2.38 -9.85 33.65
N ASN A 263 2.79 -9.87 34.92
CA ASN A 263 1.90 -10.24 36.03
C ASN A 263 0.84 -9.15 36.31
N ILE A 264 1.16 -7.88 36.11
CA ILE A 264 0.21 -6.76 36.23
C ILE A 264 -0.86 -6.91 35.14
N ILE A 265 -0.47 -7.18 33.90
CA ILE A 265 -1.38 -7.32 32.76
C ILE A 265 -2.27 -8.56 32.96
N TYR A 266 -1.69 -9.70 33.32
CA TYR A 266 -2.46 -10.91 33.55
C TYR A 266 -3.53 -10.74 34.65
N ARG A 267 -3.15 -10.11 35.78
CA ARG A 267 -4.11 -9.80 36.86
C ARG A 267 -5.19 -8.84 36.39
N HIS A 268 -4.87 -7.81 35.60
CA HIS A 268 -5.88 -6.90 35.08
C HIS A 268 -6.90 -7.64 34.23
N PHE A 269 -6.45 -8.52 33.36
CA PHE A 269 -7.33 -9.25 32.46
C PHE A 269 -8.16 -10.33 33.16
N THR A 270 -7.69 -10.89 34.29
CA THR A 270 -8.40 -11.99 34.99
C THR A 270 -9.22 -11.54 36.18
N THR A 271 -8.64 -10.71 37.04
CA THR A 271 -9.25 -10.33 38.33
C THR A 271 -9.39 -8.84 38.53
N GLY A 272 -9.05 -8.01 37.52
CA GLY A 272 -9.16 -6.56 37.60
C GLY A 272 -10.61 -6.13 37.75
N GLU A 273 -10.88 -5.20 38.67
CA GLU A 273 -12.21 -4.58 38.84
C GLU A 273 -12.43 -3.44 37.83
N GLN A 274 -11.35 -2.71 37.49
CA GLN A 274 -11.41 -1.59 36.54
C GLN A 274 -11.33 -2.10 35.11
N LYS A 275 -12.05 -1.43 34.21
CA LYS A 275 -12.05 -1.74 32.77
C LYS A 275 -10.71 -1.42 32.11
N ASP A 276 -10.09 -0.33 32.50
CA ASP A 276 -8.92 0.26 31.88
C ASP A 276 -7.66 0.10 32.73
N LEU A 277 -6.55 -0.27 32.11
CA LEU A 277 -5.22 -0.27 32.70
C LEU A 277 -4.27 0.56 31.84
N LEU A 278 -3.72 1.62 32.44
CA LEU A 278 -2.71 2.44 31.80
C LEU A 278 -1.33 2.03 32.32
N VAL A 279 -0.40 1.75 31.42
CA VAL A 279 0.96 1.34 31.76
C VAL A 279 1.97 2.16 30.98
N GLU A 280 2.79 2.94 31.70
CA GLU A 280 3.97 3.53 31.12
C GLU A 280 5.16 2.62 31.38
N ALA A 281 5.81 2.18 30.31
CA ALA A 281 6.93 1.26 30.35
C ALA A 281 8.04 1.74 29.44
N SER A 282 9.27 1.79 29.96
CA SER A 282 10.43 2.32 29.21
C SER A 282 10.71 1.57 27.92
N THR A 283 11.30 2.27 26.94
CA THR A 283 11.79 1.65 25.71
C THR A 283 12.86 0.60 26.02
N GLY A 284 12.88 -0.51 25.25
CA GLY A 284 13.85 -1.60 25.49
C GLY A 284 13.53 -2.57 26.61
N MET A 285 12.46 -2.34 27.42
CA MET A 285 12.02 -3.28 28.46
C MET A 285 11.48 -4.60 27.91
N GLY A 286 11.05 -4.64 26.65
CA GLY A 286 10.37 -5.79 26.04
C GLY A 286 8.86 -5.76 26.29
N LYS A 287 8.23 -4.61 26.10
CA LYS A 287 6.77 -4.38 26.21
C LYS A 287 5.97 -5.43 25.45
N THR A 288 6.38 -5.72 24.21
CA THR A 288 5.70 -6.62 23.30
C THR A 288 5.55 -8.03 23.89
N ILE A 289 6.65 -8.64 24.29
CA ILE A 289 6.63 -9.94 25.00
C ILE A 289 5.89 -9.82 26.32
N GLY A 290 5.99 -8.64 26.96
CA GLY A 290 5.33 -8.31 28.23
C GLY A 290 3.81 -8.39 28.18
N TYR A 291 3.17 -8.10 27.06
CA TYR A 291 1.72 -8.23 26.88
C TYR A 291 1.30 -9.46 26.06
N LEU A 292 2.11 -9.91 25.10
CA LEU A 292 1.78 -11.10 24.29
C LEU A 292 1.74 -12.38 25.13
N LEU A 293 2.71 -12.57 26.03
CA LEU A 293 2.76 -13.78 26.84
C LEU A 293 1.52 -13.93 27.74
N PRO A 294 1.12 -12.96 28.58
CA PRO A 294 -0.12 -13.09 29.35
C PRO A 294 -1.36 -13.20 28.47
N ALA A 295 -1.41 -12.50 27.32
CA ALA A 295 -2.50 -12.57 26.37
C ALA A 295 -2.69 -14.00 25.81
N HIS A 296 -1.62 -14.70 25.49
CA HIS A 296 -1.65 -16.06 24.98
C HIS A 296 -2.41 -17.03 25.91
N PHE A 297 -2.25 -16.89 27.23
CA PHE A 297 -2.91 -17.77 28.20
C PHE A 297 -4.41 -17.54 28.34
N LEU A 298 -4.92 -16.44 27.77
CA LEU A 298 -6.32 -16.02 27.88
C LEU A 298 -7.07 -16.08 26.54
N ALA A 299 -6.33 -16.01 25.43
CA ALA A 299 -6.87 -15.89 24.10
C ALA A 299 -7.33 -17.24 23.52
N THR A 300 -8.52 -17.25 22.92
CA THR A 300 -9.04 -18.35 22.10
C THR A 300 -9.59 -17.78 20.78
N PRO A 301 -9.86 -18.58 19.75
CA PRO A 301 -10.47 -18.07 18.52
C PRO A 301 -11.87 -17.47 18.73
N GLU A 302 -12.66 -17.98 19.67
CA GLU A 302 -13.97 -17.43 20.01
C GLU A 302 -13.86 -16.09 20.76
N LYS A 303 -12.74 -15.89 21.46
CA LYS A 303 -12.43 -14.69 22.25
C LYS A 303 -10.99 -14.26 21.99
N PRO A 304 -10.68 -13.80 20.78
CA PRO A 304 -9.33 -13.41 20.42
C PRO A 304 -8.89 -12.17 21.19
N VAL A 305 -7.59 -12.04 21.47
CA VAL A 305 -7.05 -10.76 21.92
C VAL A 305 -6.82 -9.86 20.73
N ILE A 306 -7.35 -8.63 20.80
CA ILE A 306 -7.13 -7.62 19.78
C ILE A 306 -5.92 -6.77 20.19
N ILE A 307 -4.94 -6.65 19.30
CA ILE A 307 -3.75 -5.81 19.50
C ILE A 307 -3.76 -4.71 18.47
N SER A 308 -3.86 -3.47 18.93
CA SER A 308 -3.78 -2.29 18.10
C SER A 308 -2.38 -1.67 18.18
N THR A 309 -1.75 -1.43 17.03
CA THR A 309 -0.41 -0.82 16.90
C THR A 309 -0.48 0.49 16.12
N VAL A 310 0.56 1.32 16.23
CA VAL A 310 0.58 2.62 15.54
C VAL A 310 0.93 2.51 14.05
N SER A 311 1.67 1.49 13.63
CA SER A 311 2.21 1.41 12.26
C SER A 311 2.24 -0.01 11.69
N ILE A 312 2.28 -0.09 10.36
CA ILE A 312 2.46 -1.34 9.61
C ILE A 312 3.80 -2.00 9.95
N LEU A 313 4.85 -1.20 10.17
CA LEU A 313 6.16 -1.72 10.55
C LEU A 313 6.11 -2.50 11.87
N LEU A 314 5.40 -2.00 12.88
CA LEU A 314 5.21 -2.70 14.15
C LEU A 314 4.36 -3.97 13.98
N GLN A 315 3.36 -3.97 13.09
CA GLN A 315 2.63 -5.19 12.74
C GLN A 315 3.55 -6.26 12.14
N GLN A 316 4.43 -5.85 11.22
CA GLN A 316 5.42 -6.75 10.62
C GLN A 316 6.42 -7.28 11.67
N GLN A 317 6.89 -6.45 12.58
CA GLN A 317 7.76 -6.87 13.68
C GLN A 317 7.08 -7.92 14.55
N LEU A 318 5.83 -7.69 14.96
CA LEU A 318 5.03 -8.67 15.71
C LEU A 318 4.96 -10.02 14.99
N MET A 319 4.64 -10.02 13.69
CA MET A 319 4.46 -11.24 12.90
C MET A 319 5.76 -11.96 12.57
N LYS A 320 6.84 -11.21 12.27
CA LYS A 320 8.10 -11.79 11.78
C LYS A 320 9.11 -12.11 12.90
N GLN A 321 8.99 -11.45 14.05
CA GLN A 321 10.00 -11.55 15.15
C GLN A 321 9.36 -12.01 16.47
N ASP A 322 8.43 -11.22 17.03
CA ASP A 322 7.98 -11.43 18.41
C ASP A 322 7.12 -12.70 18.57
N ILE A 323 6.15 -12.93 17.68
CA ILE A 323 5.29 -14.11 17.70
C ILE A 323 6.09 -15.39 17.41
N PRO A 324 6.94 -15.48 16.38
CA PRO A 324 7.80 -16.65 16.17
C PRO A 324 8.72 -16.95 17.36
N LEU A 325 9.26 -15.90 18.00
CA LEU A 325 10.09 -16.06 19.20
C LEU A 325 9.29 -16.70 20.34
N LEU A 326 8.07 -16.20 20.63
CA LEU A 326 7.19 -16.81 21.64
C LEU A 326 6.77 -18.22 21.25
N ASN A 327 6.41 -18.45 19.99
CA ASN A 327 6.01 -19.79 19.51
C ASN A 327 7.14 -20.81 19.63
N SER A 328 8.40 -20.36 19.71
CA SER A 328 9.53 -21.27 19.94
C SER A 328 9.59 -21.84 21.37
N ILE A 329 8.89 -21.22 22.34
CA ILE A 329 8.88 -21.60 23.75
C ILE A 329 7.49 -22.05 24.24
N LEU A 330 6.45 -21.79 23.48
CA LEU A 330 5.08 -22.16 23.83
C LEU A 330 4.72 -23.52 23.27
N GLU A 331 4.07 -24.36 24.08
CA GLU A 331 3.55 -25.65 23.65
C GLU A 331 2.43 -25.49 22.61
N GLN A 332 1.52 -24.53 22.84
CA GLN A 332 0.50 -24.13 21.88
C GLN A 332 0.91 -22.83 21.21
N PRO A 333 1.09 -22.79 19.90
CA PRO A 333 1.51 -21.57 19.22
C PRO A 333 0.43 -20.49 19.24
N ILE A 334 0.86 -19.22 19.28
CA ILE A 334 0.01 -18.07 19.00
C ILE A 334 -0.34 -18.11 17.51
N GLN A 335 -1.62 -18.15 17.20
CA GLN A 335 -2.13 -18.05 15.84
C GLN A 335 -2.66 -16.65 15.63
N ALA A 336 -1.84 -15.80 15.04
CA ALA A 336 -2.14 -14.38 14.83
C ALA A 336 -2.48 -14.08 13.39
N THR A 337 -3.43 -13.16 13.19
CA THR A 337 -3.77 -12.60 11.87
C THR A 337 -3.71 -11.09 11.91
N VAL A 338 -3.01 -10.49 10.92
CA VAL A 338 -3.03 -9.05 10.70
C VAL A 338 -4.28 -8.71 9.89
N VAL A 339 -5.05 -7.74 10.38
CA VAL A 339 -6.28 -7.30 9.73
C VAL A 339 -6.14 -5.83 9.36
N LYS A 340 -6.37 -5.53 8.10
CA LYS A 340 -6.36 -4.17 7.54
C LYS A 340 -7.70 -3.84 6.89
N SER A 341 -7.89 -2.59 6.51
CA SER A 341 -9.05 -2.18 5.73
C SER A 341 -9.14 -2.94 4.40
N LYS A 342 -10.34 -3.24 3.94
CA LYS A 342 -10.59 -4.02 2.71
C LYS A 342 -9.85 -3.51 1.47
N ASN A 343 -9.63 -2.21 1.35
CA ASN A 343 -8.93 -1.59 0.24
C ASN A 343 -7.40 -1.84 0.21
N HIS A 344 -6.82 -2.44 1.24
CA HIS A 344 -5.44 -2.93 1.23
C HIS A 344 -5.27 -4.27 0.50
N TYR A 345 -6.37 -4.96 0.20
CA TYR A 345 -6.34 -6.27 -0.44
C TYR A 345 -6.73 -6.21 -1.90
N ILE A 346 -6.11 -7.08 -2.70
CA ILE A 346 -6.45 -7.21 -4.12
C ILE A 346 -7.80 -7.92 -4.29
N ASP A 347 -8.62 -7.39 -5.20
CA ASP A 347 -9.78 -8.07 -5.77
C ASP A 347 -9.36 -8.75 -7.07
N LEU A 348 -9.31 -10.08 -7.07
CA LEU A 348 -8.86 -10.87 -8.21
C LEU A 348 -9.74 -10.71 -9.46
N GLN A 349 -11.05 -10.52 -9.28
CA GLN A 349 -11.98 -10.32 -10.41
C GLN A 349 -11.74 -8.97 -11.09
N ARG A 350 -11.54 -7.93 -10.27
CA ARG A 350 -11.22 -6.59 -10.75
C ARG A 350 -9.86 -6.58 -11.45
N PHE A 351 -8.85 -7.21 -10.85
CA PHE A 351 -7.53 -7.34 -11.48
C PHE A 351 -7.61 -8.07 -12.82
N LYS A 352 -8.31 -9.20 -12.89
CA LYS A 352 -8.53 -9.93 -14.14
C LYS A 352 -9.20 -9.06 -15.22
N ALA A 353 -10.17 -8.23 -14.84
CA ALA A 353 -10.82 -7.33 -15.77
C ALA A 353 -9.81 -6.35 -16.40
N THR A 354 -8.83 -5.83 -15.62
CA THR A 354 -7.80 -4.92 -16.16
C THR A 354 -6.88 -5.62 -17.18
N LEU A 355 -6.62 -6.91 -17.02
CA LEU A 355 -5.77 -7.68 -17.95
C LEU A 355 -6.36 -7.85 -19.34
N ASN A 356 -7.67 -7.63 -19.49
CA ASN A 356 -8.39 -7.74 -20.76
C ASN A 356 -8.57 -6.37 -21.44
N MET A 357 -8.10 -5.29 -20.84
CA MET A 357 -8.14 -3.95 -21.43
C MET A 357 -6.91 -3.71 -22.32
N PRO A 358 -7.02 -2.86 -23.36
CA PRO A 358 -5.85 -2.44 -24.12
C PRO A 358 -4.81 -1.80 -23.18
N VAL A 359 -3.54 -2.09 -23.41
CA VAL A 359 -2.44 -1.50 -22.64
C VAL A 359 -2.35 -0.02 -22.95
N GLN A 360 -2.60 0.85 -21.96
CA GLN A 360 -2.68 2.30 -22.19
C GLN A 360 -1.39 3.03 -21.79
N GLN A 361 -0.75 2.61 -20.69
CA GLN A 361 0.42 3.30 -20.13
C GLN A 361 1.47 2.29 -19.66
N LYS A 362 2.73 2.60 -19.92
CA LYS A 362 3.87 1.75 -19.55
C LYS A 362 3.87 1.38 -18.06
N GLN A 363 3.76 2.35 -17.17
CA GLN A 363 3.79 2.09 -15.72
C GLN A 363 2.62 1.23 -15.25
N TYR A 364 1.45 1.39 -15.85
CA TYR A 364 0.28 0.56 -15.56
C TYR A 364 0.54 -0.91 -15.90
N ALA A 365 1.12 -1.17 -17.07
CA ALA A 365 1.45 -2.53 -17.51
C ALA A 365 2.59 -3.15 -16.67
N LEU A 366 3.61 -2.37 -16.29
CA LEU A 366 4.67 -2.84 -15.40
C LEU A 366 4.09 -3.32 -14.05
N TYR A 367 3.16 -2.57 -13.49
CA TYR A 367 2.47 -2.98 -12.26
C TYR A 367 1.60 -4.23 -12.46
N GLN A 368 0.86 -4.33 -13.58
CA GLN A 368 0.09 -5.55 -13.88
C GLN A 368 1.00 -6.78 -13.97
N MET A 369 2.15 -6.67 -14.65
CA MET A 369 3.12 -7.75 -14.77
C MET A 369 3.72 -8.13 -13.41
N GLY A 370 4.11 -7.14 -12.59
CA GLY A 370 4.61 -7.39 -11.23
C GLY A 370 3.55 -8.07 -10.33
N ILE A 371 2.28 -7.65 -10.43
CA ILE A 371 1.18 -8.29 -9.68
C ILE A 371 1.00 -9.75 -10.13
N LEU A 372 1.09 -10.08 -11.42
CA LEU A 372 1.01 -11.47 -11.89
C LEU A 372 2.11 -12.35 -11.29
N VAL A 373 3.32 -11.82 -11.13
CA VAL A 373 4.42 -12.52 -10.44
C VAL A 373 4.11 -12.66 -8.95
N TRP A 374 3.70 -11.56 -8.30
CA TRP A 374 3.38 -11.54 -6.87
C TRP A 374 2.25 -12.52 -6.48
N LEU A 375 1.24 -12.68 -7.32
CA LEU A 375 0.15 -13.64 -7.07
C LEU A 375 0.63 -15.11 -6.99
N THR A 376 1.79 -15.43 -7.55
CA THR A 376 2.42 -16.75 -7.38
C THR A 376 3.16 -16.90 -6.05
N GLN A 377 3.28 -15.81 -5.27
CA GLN A 377 4.07 -15.76 -4.03
C GLN A 377 3.21 -15.44 -2.80
N THR A 378 2.23 -14.52 -2.94
CA THR A 378 1.42 -14.05 -1.82
C THR A 378 0.38 -15.07 -1.38
N VAL A 379 0.16 -15.14 -0.07
CA VAL A 379 -0.96 -15.86 0.56
C VAL A 379 -1.96 -14.91 1.20
N THR A 380 -1.65 -13.62 1.29
CA THR A 380 -2.48 -12.61 1.94
C THR A 380 -3.21 -11.70 0.96
N GLY A 381 -2.62 -11.46 -0.21
CA GLY A 381 -3.14 -10.49 -1.18
C GLY A 381 -3.08 -9.04 -0.70
N ASP A 382 -2.26 -8.74 0.31
CA ASP A 382 -2.09 -7.42 0.91
C ASP A 382 -1.08 -6.59 0.10
N PHE A 383 -1.51 -5.46 -0.45
CA PHE A 383 -0.66 -4.57 -1.25
C PHE A 383 0.58 -4.04 -0.52
N ASP A 384 0.59 -4.04 0.81
CA ASP A 384 1.77 -3.62 1.57
C ASP A 384 2.94 -4.63 1.48
N GLU A 385 2.73 -5.80 0.89
CA GLU A 385 3.79 -6.71 0.47
C GLU A 385 4.54 -6.24 -0.79
N LEU A 386 3.88 -5.39 -1.59
CA LEU A 386 4.45 -4.79 -2.79
C LEU A 386 5.11 -3.47 -2.44
N ASN A 387 6.43 -3.40 -2.55
CA ASN A 387 7.18 -2.15 -2.32
C ASN A 387 7.14 -1.23 -3.55
N LEU A 388 5.99 -1.15 -4.21
CA LEU A 388 5.80 -0.30 -5.37
C LEU A 388 5.77 1.17 -4.95
N VAL A 389 6.54 1.99 -5.64
CA VAL A 389 6.82 3.40 -5.29
C VAL A 389 5.57 4.28 -5.25
N ARG A 390 4.40 3.83 -5.78
CA ARG A 390 3.17 4.63 -5.87
C ARG A 390 1.90 3.77 -5.75
N LEU A 391 1.57 3.33 -4.54
CA LEU A 391 0.26 2.71 -4.26
C LEU A 391 -0.94 3.66 -4.55
N ASN A 392 -0.70 4.95 -4.73
CA ASN A 392 -1.72 5.91 -5.17
C ASN A 392 -2.03 5.85 -6.67
N HIS A 393 -1.32 5.00 -7.43
CA HIS A 393 -1.56 4.84 -8.86
C HIS A 393 -2.97 4.32 -9.14
N LEU A 394 -3.54 4.71 -10.30
CA LEU A 394 -4.90 4.39 -10.71
C LEU A 394 -5.19 2.88 -10.63
N LEU A 395 -4.28 2.03 -11.10
CA LEU A 395 -4.44 0.57 -11.07
C LEU A 395 -4.81 0.06 -9.67
N PHE A 396 -4.10 0.50 -8.59
CA PHE A 396 -4.39 0.01 -7.24
C PHE A 396 -5.76 0.43 -6.74
N LYS A 397 -6.23 1.62 -7.12
CA LYS A 397 -7.61 2.06 -6.83
C LYS A 397 -8.65 1.21 -7.56
N GLU A 398 -8.34 0.81 -8.79
CA GLU A 398 -9.22 -0.03 -9.60
C GLU A 398 -9.32 -1.46 -9.08
N ILE A 399 -8.21 -2.05 -8.66
CA ILE A 399 -8.14 -3.46 -8.23
C ILE A 399 -8.27 -3.67 -6.72
N SER A 400 -8.38 -2.61 -5.93
CA SER A 400 -8.65 -2.70 -4.48
C SER A 400 -9.99 -3.36 -4.21
N HIS A 401 -10.02 -4.19 -3.16
CA HIS A 401 -11.20 -4.93 -2.76
C HIS A 401 -12.30 -4.00 -2.23
N ARG A 402 -13.56 -4.26 -2.60
CA ARG A 402 -14.72 -3.45 -2.22
C ARG A 402 -15.58 -4.08 -1.12
N GLY A 403 -15.23 -5.28 -0.68
CA GLY A 403 -15.93 -6.06 0.33
C GLY A 403 -16.44 -7.39 -0.22
N VAL A 404 -16.46 -8.42 0.62
CA VAL A 404 -16.91 -9.78 0.23
C VAL A 404 -18.39 -9.83 -0.15
N GLU A 405 -19.17 -8.89 0.36
CA GLU A 405 -20.59 -8.70 0.04
C GLU A 405 -20.83 -8.39 -1.44
N ASN A 406 -19.83 -7.86 -2.13
CA ASN A 406 -19.88 -7.54 -3.56
C ASN A 406 -19.45 -8.70 -4.46
N LEU A 407 -18.99 -9.80 -3.88
CA LEU A 407 -18.57 -10.99 -4.62
C LEU A 407 -19.77 -11.92 -4.90
N ALA A 408 -19.88 -12.40 -6.11
CA ALA A 408 -20.89 -13.41 -6.43
C ALA A 408 -20.29 -14.83 -6.31
N LYS A 409 -21.00 -15.72 -5.63
CA LYS A 409 -20.61 -17.14 -5.48
C LYS A 409 -20.42 -17.88 -6.82
N SER A 410 -21.03 -17.39 -7.89
CA SER A 410 -20.88 -17.96 -9.23
C SER A 410 -19.59 -17.54 -9.96
N GLN A 411 -18.80 -16.65 -9.37
CA GLN A 411 -17.54 -16.21 -9.98
C GLN A 411 -16.45 -17.29 -9.80
N SER A 412 -15.65 -17.48 -10.83
CA SER A 412 -14.59 -18.50 -10.85
C SER A 412 -13.50 -18.30 -9.79
N LEU A 413 -13.23 -17.01 -9.43
CA LEU A 413 -12.21 -16.64 -8.44
C LEU A 413 -12.81 -16.41 -7.04
N TYR A 414 -14.08 -16.77 -6.81
CA TYR A 414 -14.76 -16.53 -5.53
C TYR A 414 -14.09 -17.30 -4.38
N GLU A 415 -13.74 -18.56 -4.58
CA GLU A 415 -13.12 -19.37 -3.54
C GLU A 415 -11.67 -18.93 -3.28
N GLU A 416 -11.01 -18.36 -4.30
CA GLU A 416 -9.63 -17.88 -4.22
C GLU A 416 -9.49 -16.45 -3.71
N ASP A 417 -10.60 -15.80 -3.33
CA ASP A 417 -10.58 -14.43 -2.88
C ASP A 417 -9.81 -14.24 -1.56
N PHE A 418 -8.90 -13.27 -1.54
CA PHE A 418 -8.01 -13.04 -0.41
C PHE A 418 -8.72 -12.51 0.83
N LEU A 419 -9.74 -11.65 0.65
CA LEU A 419 -10.47 -11.09 1.80
C LEU A 419 -11.36 -12.14 2.47
N ARG A 420 -11.97 -13.05 1.69
CA ARG A 420 -12.67 -14.22 2.22
C ARG A 420 -11.73 -15.14 2.99
N HIS A 421 -10.55 -15.40 2.44
CA HIS A 421 -9.53 -16.19 3.13
C HIS A 421 -9.10 -15.54 4.45
N LEU A 422 -8.89 -14.21 4.44
CA LEU A 422 -8.59 -13.44 5.65
C LEU A 422 -9.67 -13.65 6.72
N TYR A 423 -10.95 -13.53 6.36
CA TYR A 423 -12.05 -13.70 7.33
C TYR A 423 -12.13 -15.13 7.87
N ALA A 424 -11.88 -16.12 7.02
CA ALA A 424 -11.78 -17.51 7.47
C ALA A 424 -10.60 -17.73 8.43
N GLN A 425 -9.44 -17.12 8.16
CA GLN A 425 -8.26 -17.20 9.01
C GLN A 425 -8.46 -16.43 10.34
N MET A 426 -9.14 -15.29 10.32
CA MET A 426 -9.51 -14.54 11.53
C MET A 426 -10.33 -15.39 12.49
N ALA A 427 -11.29 -16.16 11.98
CA ALA A 427 -12.12 -17.06 12.78
C ALA A 427 -11.33 -18.22 13.45
N GLN A 428 -10.12 -18.48 13.00
CA GLN A 428 -9.21 -19.48 13.55
C GLN A 428 -8.07 -18.89 14.38
N SER A 429 -8.04 -17.55 14.54
CA SER A 429 -6.94 -16.85 15.20
C SER A 429 -7.27 -16.49 16.63
N ASN A 430 -6.36 -16.74 17.57
CA ASN A 430 -6.50 -16.30 18.96
C ASN A 430 -5.92 -14.89 19.21
N VAL A 431 -5.19 -14.33 18.24
CA VAL A 431 -4.70 -12.94 18.27
C VAL A 431 -5.01 -12.26 16.95
N LEU A 432 -5.65 -11.09 17.01
CA LEU A 432 -5.87 -10.22 15.84
C LEU A 432 -5.05 -8.94 16.00
N ILE A 433 -4.26 -8.62 15.01
CA ILE A 433 -3.40 -7.43 14.99
C ILE A 433 -3.98 -6.41 14.01
N ILE A 434 -4.26 -5.22 14.51
CA ILE A 434 -4.82 -4.10 13.74
C ILE A 434 -3.96 -2.84 13.93
N ASN A 435 -4.26 -1.77 13.20
CA ASN A 435 -3.70 -0.46 13.50
C ASN A 435 -4.72 0.44 14.23
N HIS A 436 -4.24 1.52 14.85
CA HIS A 436 -5.09 2.46 15.57
C HIS A 436 -6.13 3.13 14.65
N ALA A 437 -5.79 3.37 13.39
CA ALA A 437 -6.71 3.94 12.43
C ALA A 437 -7.90 3.01 12.13
N LEU A 438 -7.66 1.71 11.97
CA LEU A 438 -8.72 0.73 11.80
C LEU A 438 -9.57 0.61 13.06
N LEU A 439 -8.94 0.59 14.26
CA LEU A 439 -9.64 0.58 15.54
C LEU A 439 -10.56 1.80 15.66
N ALA A 440 -10.09 3.00 15.35
CA ALA A 440 -10.88 4.21 15.35
C ALA A 440 -12.03 4.18 14.32
N GLN A 441 -11.78 3.69 13.10
CA GLN A 441 -12.81 3.54 12.07
C GLN A 441 -13.93 2.57 12.48
N GLU A 442 -13.60 1.50 13.20
CA GLU A 442 -14.58 0.52 13.68
C GLU A 442 -15.61 1.15 14.63
N THR A 443 -15.28 2.26 15.31
CA THR A 443 -16.25 2.98 16.17
C THR A 443 -17.41 3.58 15.38
N GLN A 444 -17.18 3.95 14.12
CA GLN A 444 -18.12 4.64 13.26
C GLN A 444 -18.93 3.68 12.37
N ARG A 445 -18.48 2.42 12.22
CA ARG A 445 -19.11 1.44 11.33
C ARG A 445 -20.40 0.88 11.93
N GLN A 446 -21.42 0.75 11.08
CA GLN A 446 -22.66 0.03 11.44
C GLN A 446 -22.43 -1.49 11.51
N GLN A 447 -21.71 -2.05 10.53
CA GLN A 447 -21.27 -3.45 10.54
C GLN A 447 -19.76 -3.47 10.79
N GLN A 448 -19.38 -4.09 11.88
CA GLN A 448 -17.99 -4.12 12.32
C GLN A 448 -17.27 -5.32 11.73
N LEU A 449 -16.03 -5.09 11.31
CA LEU A 449 -15.13 -6.11 10.77
C LEU A 449 -14.50 -6.95 11.89
N ILE A 450 -14.12 -6.27 12.99
CA ILE A 450 -13.43 -6.90 14.11
C ILE A 450 -14.46 -7.56 15.03
N PRO A 451 -14.30 -8.83 15.43
CA PRO A 451 -15.23 -9.46 16.37
C PRO A 451 -15.21 -8.79 17.74
N ALA A 452 -16.30 -8.88 18.48
CA ALA A 452 -16.31 -8.51 19.89
C ALA A 452 -15.30 -9.40 20.66
N SER A 453 -14.61 -8.80 21.62
CA SER A 453 -13.57 -9.49 22.37
C SER A 453 -13.56 -9.08 23.84
N HIS A 454 -13.00 -9.94 24.71
CA HIS A 454 -12.79 -9.58 26.11
C HIS A 454 -11.61 -8.61 26.29
N TYR A 455 -10.58 -8.70 25.42
CA TYR A 455 -9.30 -8.03 25.67
C TYR A 455 -8.86 -7.19 24.47
N LEU A 456 -8.59 -5.94 24.75
CA LEU A 456 -7.96 -5.00 23.81
C LEU A 456 -6.63 -4.51 24.36
N ILE A 457 -5.58 -4.60 23.58
CA ILE A 457 -4.26 -4.06 23.87
C ILE A 457 -3.96 -2.95 22.88
N ILE A 458 -3.63 -1.77 23.37
CA ILE A 458 -3.26 -0.60 22.58
C ILE A 458 -1.79 -0.33 22.86
N ASP A 459 -0.94 -0.72 21.91
CA ASP A 459 0.51 -0.51 21.98
C ASP A 459 0.89 0.86 21.44
N GLU A 460 1.89 1.52 22.03
CA GLU A 460 2.24 2.93 21.81
C GLU A 460 1.02 3.87 21.90
N ALA A 461 0.22 3.64 22.95
CA ALA A 461 -1.10 4.24 23.15
C ALA A 461 -1.11 5.78 23.13
N HIS A 462 0.04 6.44 23.36
CA HIS A 462 0.14 7.89 23.32
C HIS A 462 -0.21 8.52 21.95
N HIS A 463 -0.19 7.72 20.87
CA HIS A 463 -0.61 8.15 19.54
C HIS A 463 -2.12 8.01 19.28
N LEU A 464 -2.83 7.25 20.13
CA LEU A 464 -4.25 6.95 19.91
C LEU A 464 -5.14 8.20 19.84
N PRO A 465 -5.01 9.20 20.75
CA PRO A 465 -5.87 10.37 20.71
C PRO A 465 -5.78 11.13 19.39
N ASP A 466 -4.56 11.37 18.91
CA ASP A 466 -4.34 12.12 17.67
C ASP A 466 -4.88 11.37 16.45
N ILE A 467 -4.76 10.04 16.44
CA ILE A 467 -5.30 9.19 15.36
C ILE A 467 -6.83 9.19 15.41
N MET A 468 -7.44 9.13 16.59
CA MET A 468 -8.89 9.20 16.72
C MET A 468 -9.44 10.54 16.24
N GLU A 469 -8.80 11.65 16.61
CA GLU A 469 -9.13 12.98 16.08
C GLU A 469 -9.03 13.01 14.54
N GLN A 470 -7.93 12.50 13.97
CA GLN A 470 -7.74 12.44 12.51
C GLN A 470 -8.80 11.62 11.79
N VAL A 471 -9.16 10.46 12.31
CA VAL A 471 -10.17 9.55 11.71
C VAL A 471 -11.58 10.12 11.85
N SER A 472 -11.85 10.86 12.92
CA SER A 472 -13.16 11.49 13.17
C SER A 472 -13.37 12.81 12.42
N ASN A 473 -12.31 13.34 11.80
CA ASN A 473 -12.42 14.54 10.98
C ASN A 473 -13.37 14.30 9.80
N LEU A 474 -14.43 15.05 9.78
CA LEU A 474 -15.39 15.06 8.68
C LEU A 474 -15.00 16.17 7.71
N PHE A 475 -14.89 15.86 6.43
CA PHE A 475 -14.57 16.87 5.42
C PHE A 475 -15.26 16.62 4.09
N VAL A 476 -15.50 17.71 3.37
CA VAL A 476 -15.88 17.70 1.96
C VAL A 476 -14.91 18.54 1.18
N ASP A 477 -14.36 17.98 0.10
CA ASP A 477 -13.53 18.67 -0.88
C ASP A 477 -14.34 18.81 -2.18
N THR A 478 -14.93 19.98 -2.39
CA THR A 478 -15.80 20.23 -3.55
C THR A 478 -15.02 20.22 -4.86
N ALA A 479 -13.72 20.60 -4.86
CA ALA A 479 -12.90 20.52 -6.05
C ALA A 479 -12.59 19.06 -6.44
N ALA A 480 -12.35 18.20 -5.46
CA ALA A 480 -12.18 16.77 -5.70
C ALA A 480 -13.49 16.13 -6.21
N PHE A 481 -14.61 16.52 -5.64
CA PHE A 481 -15.93 16.06 -6.08
C PHE A 481 -16.22 16.44 -7.53
N GLN A 482 -16.04 17.71 -7.91
CA GLN A 482 -16.25 18.18 -9.27
C GLN A 482 -15.36 17.46 -10.29
N ARG A 483 -14.06 17.31 -9.98
CA ARG A 483 -13.14 16.55 -10.86
C ARG A 483 -13.61 15.11 -11.05
N LYS A 484 -14.04 14.45 -9.99
CA LYS A 484 -14.53 13.07 -10.04
C LYS A 484 -15.83 12.96 -10.82
N LEU A 485 -16.76 13.89 -10.59
CA LEU A 485 -18.02 13.97 -11.33
C LEU A 485 -17.77 14.15 -12.83
N GLY A 486 -16.87 15.07 -13.22
CA GLY A 486 -16.44 15.29 -14.60
C GLY A 486 -15.88 14.00 -15.22
N GLN A 487 -14.95 13.33 -14.54
CA GLN A 487 -14.39 12.07 -15.02
C GLN A 487 -15.47 11.00 -15.21
N PHE A 488 -16.43 10.87 -14.29
CA PHE A 488 -17.49 9.85 -14.38
C PHE A 488 -18.50 10.13 -15.51
N GLN A 489 -18.63 11.38 -15.94
CA GLN A 489 -19.53 11.80 -17.02
C GLN A 489 -18.88 11.77 -18.42
N GLU A 490 -17.53 11.61 -18.51
CA GLU A 490 -16.85 11.49 -19.78
C GLU A 490 -17.31 10.25 -20.57
N GLU A 491 -17.26 10.31 -21.88
CA GLU A 491 -17.66 9.23 -22.76
C GLU A 491 -16.84 7.95 -22.48
N GLY A 492 -17.53 6.81 -22.36
CA GLY A 492 -16.91 5.52 -22.00
C GLY A 492 -16.53 5.36 -20.53
N GLN A 493 -16.78 6.35 -19.67
CA GLN A 493 -16.51 6.28 -18.24
C GLN A 493 -17.71 5.74 -17.43
N LEU A 494 -17.62 5.78 -16.10
CA LEU A 494 -18.54 5.07 -15.20
C LEU A 494 -20.02 5.31 -15.52
N PHE A 495 -20.44 6.57 -15.64
CA PHE A 495 -21.86 6.87 -15.80
C PHE A 495 -22.38 6.52 -17.18
N ASP A 496 -21.57 6.68 -18.22
CA ASP A 496 -21.93 6.27 -19.58
C ASP A 496 -22.06 4.75 -19.67
N LEU A 497 -21.10 4.00 -19.11
CA LEU A 497 -21.15 2.54 -19.06
C LEU A 497 -22.34 2.01 -18.24
N ILE A 498 -22.68 2.66 -17.13
CA ILE A 498 -23.87 2.32 -16.34
C ILE A 498 -25.16 2.59 -17.15
N GLN A 499 -25.22 3.72 -17.83
CA GLN A 499 -26.38 4.06 -18.68
C GLN A 499 -26.57 3.02 -19.79
N LEU A 500 -25.49 2.59 -20.44
CA LEU A 500 -25.54 1.51 -21.43
C LEU A 500 -25.99 0.17 -20.83
N MET A 501 -25.56 -0.12 -19.62
CA MET A 501 -25.88 -1.36 -18.90
C MET A 501 -27.36 -1.45 -18.52
N VAL A 502 -27.97 -0.33 -18.08
CA VAL A 502 -29.36 -0.27 -17.64
C VAL A 502 -30.35 0.19 -18.73
N GLY A 503 -29.82 0.58 -19.89
CA GLY A 503 -30.63 1.22 -20.94
C GLY A 503 -31.77 0.39 -21.52
N GLN A 504 -31.80 -0.93 -21.28
CA GLN A 504 -32.92 -1.82 -21.67
C GLN A 504 -34.10 -1.78 -20.66
N ASP A 505 -33.84 -1.36 -19.41
CA ASP A 505 -34.84 -1.18 -18.39
C ASP A 505 -35.21 0.30 -18.25
N TYR A 506 -36.42 0.65 -18.70
CA TYR A 506 -36.87 2.04 -18.77
C TYR A 506 -36.88 2.72 -17.40
N GLU A 507 -37.34 2.03 -16.37
CA GLU A 507 -37.45 2.61 -15.02
C GLU A 507 -36.08 2.90 -14.42
N THR A 508 -35.18 1.93 -14.44
CA THR A 508 -33.80 2.09 -13.94
C THR A 508 -33.04 3.14 -14.73
N SER A 509 -33.17 3.16 -16.06
CA SER A 509 -32.54 4.15 -16.93
C SER A 509 -33.02 5.58 -16.62
N ARG A 510 -34.32 5.77 -16.41
CA ARG A 510 -34.91 7.06 -16.02
C ARG A 510 -34.42 7.52 -14.66
N LEU A 511 -34.43 6.65 -13.66
CA LEU A 511 -33.96 7.00 -12.31
C LEU A 511 -32.45 7.35 -12.34
N PHE A 512 -31.65 6.64 -13.13
CA PHE A 512 -30.25 6.95 -13.27
C PHE A 512 -29.99 8.30 -13.95
N GLN A 513 -30.83 8.68 -14.92
CA GLN A 513 -30.75 10.00 -15.54
C GLN A 513 -31.10 11.11 -14.52
N LEU A 514 -32.18 10.97 -13.74
CA LEU A 514 -32.52 11.89 -12.65
C LEU A 514 -31.39 11.99 -11.62
N TYR A 515 -30.77 10.86 -11.25
CA TYR A 515 -29.62 10.84 -10.36
C TYR A 515 -28.45 11.70 -10.87
N ARG A 516 -28.17 11.65 -12.17
CA ARG A 516 -27.13 12.49 -12.81
C ARG A 516 -27.48 13.98 -12.79
N GLU A 517 -28.74 14.30 -13.00
CA GLU A 517 -29.25 15.70 -12.95
C GLU A 517 -29.12 16.28 -11.53
N GLU A 518 -29.46 15.51 -10.49
CA GLU A 518 -29.29 15.92 -9.08
C GLU A 518 -27.81 16.12 -8.72
N LEU A 519 -26.91 15.27 -9.17
CA LEU A 519 -25.47 15.44 -8.94
C LEU A 519 -24.94 16.76 -9.53
N THR A 520 -25.41 17.12 -10.73
CA THR A 520 -25.02 18.37 -11.39
C THR A 520 -25.58 19.57 -10.63
N ALA A 521 -26.84 19.51 -10.20
CA ALA A 521 -27.48 20.55 -9.40
C ALA A 521 -26.78 20.77 -8.04
N ILE A 522 -26.34 19.68 -7.40
CA ILE A 522 -25.54 19.74 -6.17
C ILE A 522 -24.23 20.48 -6.42
N ALA A 523 -23.48 20.11 -7.50
CA ALA A 523 -22.19 20.73 -7.81
C ALA A 523 -22.32 22.23 -8.07
N GLU A 524 -23.30 22.65 -8.87
CA GLU A 524 -23.56 24.06 -9.20
C GLU A 524 -24.00 24.85 -7.95
N THR A 525 -24.91 24.29 -7.13
CA THR A 525 -25.38 24.97 -5.92
C THR A 525 -24.27 25.10 -4.88
N GLN A 526 -23.37 24.14 -4.77
CA GLN A 526 -22.17 24.24 -3.93
C GLN A 526 -21.27 25.41 -4.38
N GLU A 527 -21.01 25.53 -5.68
CA GLU A 527 -20.20 26.64 -6.21
C GLU A 527 -20.78 28.00 -5.85
N ASP A 528 -22.11 28.17 -5.99
CA ASP A 528 -22.77 29.43 -5.67
C ASP A 528 -22.67 29.78 -4.18
N ILE A 529 -22.96 28.80 -3.29
CA ILE A 529 -22.87 29.01 -1.84
C ILE A 529 -21.44 29.40 -1.45
N PHE A 530 -20.42 28.68 -1.94
CA PHE A 530 -19.04 28.91 -1.53
C PHE A 530 -18.43 30.15 -2.17
N TYR A 531 -18.91 30.58 -3.31
CA TYR A 531 -18.56 31.89 -3.85
C TYR A 531 -19.04 33.02 -2.91
N GLU A 532 -20.27 33.00 -2.43
CA GLU A 532 -20.77 33.98 -1.46
C GLU A 532 -19.96 33.92 -0.14
N TRP A 533 -19.61 32.72 0.33
CA TRP A 533 -18.76 32.57 1.51
C TRP A 533 -17.38 33.22 1.32
N SER A 534 -16.78 33.11 0.14
CA SER A 534 -15.47 33.72 -0.16
C SER A 534 -15.49 35.25 -0.05
N GLN A 535 -16.64 35.87 -0.34
CA GLN A 535 -16.79 37.34 -0.24
C GLN A 535 -16.82 37.82 1.22
N VAL A 536 -17.30 36.99 2.15
CA VAL A 536 -17.43 37.33 3.56
C VAL A 536 -16.19 36.94 4.38
N THR A 537 -15.62 35.78 4.13
CA THR A 537 -14.51 35.23 4.93
C THR A 537 -13.11 35.55 4.36
N GLY A 538 -13.03 36.04 3.11
CA GLY A 538 -11.78 36.20 2.39
C GLY A 538 -11.22 34.87 1.85
N ASN A 539 -10.11 34.94 1.11
CA ASN A 539 -9.57 33.82 0.32
C ASN A 539 -8.50 32.98 1.03
N THR A 540 -8.48 32.98 2.34
CA THR A 540 -7.46 32.28 3.12
C THR A 540 -8.05 31.12 3.90
N GLU A 541 -7.20 30.22 4.38
CA GLU A 541 -7.57 29.19 5.34
C GLU A 541 -8.05 29.85 6.63
N ASN A 542 -9.30 29.59 7.03
CA ASN A 542 -9.92 30.26 8.16
C ASN A 542 -10.65 29.27 9.07
N ILE A 543 -10.52 29.51 10.39
CA ILE A 543 -11.44 29.00 11.39
C ILE A 543 -12.71 29.83 11.29
N VAL A 544 -13.84 29.21 11.05
CA VAL A 544 -15.13 29.87 10.93
C VAL A 544 -15.74 30.03 12.32
N THR A 545 -16.08 31.26 12.70
CA THR A 545 -16.80 31.52 13.94
C THR A 545 -18.30 31.30 13.77
N LYS A 546 -19.01 31.17 14.91
CA LYS A 546 -20.46 31.00 14.93
C LYS A 546 -21.15 32.18 14.23
N GLU A 547 -20.73 33.43 14.54
CA GLU A 547 -21.32 34.64 13.95
C GLU A 547 -21.08 34.71 12.44
N GLN A 548 -19.88 34.36 11.96
CA GLN A 548 -19.59 34.31 10.51
C GLN A 548 -20.47 33.27 9.83
N ARG A 549 -20.59 32.06 10.38
CA ARG A 549 -21.47 31.03 9.83
C ARG A 549 -22.93 31.47 9.79
N GLU A 550 -23.45 32.04 10.87
CA GLU A 550 -24.86 32.50 10.93
C GLU A 550 -25.10 33.63 9.92
N SER A 551 -24.18 34.58 9.78
CA SER A 551 -24.29 35.67 8.82
C SER A 551 -24.36 35.17 7.38
N VAL A 552 -23.44 34.27 6.98
CA VAL A 552 -23.44 33.72 5.61
C VAL A 552 -24.60 32.77 5.38
N SER A 553 -24.99 31.97 6.42
CA SER A 553 -26.14 31.08 6.29
C SER A 553 -27.44 31.85 6.06
N LEU A 554 -27.61 33.01 6.66
CA LEU A 554 -28.76 33.89 6.40
C LEU A 554 -28.77 34.45 4.97
N GLN A 555 -27.59 34.85 4.44
CA GLN A 555 -27.48 35.35 3.07
C GLN A 555 -27.76 34.26 2.03
N CYS A 556 -27.29 33.04 2.27
CA CYS A 556 -27.41 31.88 1.36
C CYS A 556 -28.57 30.93 1.71
N GLU A 557 -29.47 31.29 2.65
CA GLU A 557 -30.49 30.38 3.22
C GLU A 557 -31.24 29.58 2.16
N LYS A 558 -31.69 30.24 1.08
CA LYS A 558 -32.44 29.57 0.00
C LYS A 558 -31.56 28.55 -0.75
N ASN A 559 -30.29 28.88 -1.00
CA ASN A 559 -29.38 27.99 -1.70
C ASN A 559 -28.97 26.81 -0.80
N ILE A 560 -28.78 27.05 0.51
CA ILE A 560 -28.48 26.00 1.48
C ILE A 560 -29.66 25.01 1.60
N GLN A 561 -30.89 25.53 1.76
CA GLN A 561 -32.09 24.69 1.81
C GLN A 561 -32.26 23.87 0.52
N ARG A 562 -32.00 24.49 -0.64
CA ARG A 562 -32.04 23.78 -1.93
C ARG A 562 -30.94 22.72 -2.03
N LEU A 563 -29.72 23.01 -1.59
CA LEU A 563 -28.62 22.04 -1.58
C LEU A 563 -28.93 20.80 -0.74
N LEU A 564 -29.45 21.01 0.47
CA LEU A 564 -29.81 19.90 1.36
C LEU A 564 -30.95 19.07 0.77
N LEU A 565 -31.96 19.73 0.15
CA LEU A 565 -33.06 19.04 -0.54
C LEU A 565 -32.54 18.18 -1.71
N TYR A 566 -31.65 18.71 -2.54
CA TYR A 566 -31.02 17.93 -3.63
C TYR A 566 -30.28 16.69 -3.12
N TYR A 567 -29.57 16.82 -2.00
CA TYR A 567 -28.95 15.65 -1.38
C TYR A 567 -29.96 14.62 -0.87
N GLU A 568 -31.06 15.06 -0.24
CA GLU A 568 -32.13 14.16 0.22
C GLU A 568 -32.76 13.41 -0.94
N GLU A 569 -33.10 14.13 -2.03
CA GLU A 569 -33.64 13.52 -3.26
C GLU A 569 -32.62 12.56 -3.89
N LEU A 570 -31.35 12.94 -3.94
CA LEU A 570 -30.29 12.08 -4.41
C LEU A 570 -30.20 10.77 -3.62
N LEU A 571 -30.27 10.82 -2.28
CA LEU A 571 -30.22 9.64 -1.42
C LEU A 571 -31.44 8.72 -1.62
N ILE A 572 -32.62 9.29 -1.88
CA ILE A 572 -33.82 8.53 -2.23
C ILE A 572 -33.59 7.80 -3.56
N LEU A 573 -33.08 8.51 -4.58
CA LEU A 573 -32.76 7.92 -5.89
C LEU A 573 -31.71 6.81 -5.77
N GLN A 574 -30.66 7.01 -4.97
CA GLN A 574 -29.65 5.99 -4.69
C GLN A 574 -30.24 4.70 -4.12
N LYS A 575 -31.14 4.82 -3.16
CA LYS A 575 -31.82 3.67 -2.55
C LYS A 575 -32.68 2.91 -3.57
N GLN A 576 -33.42 3.64 -4.40
CA GLN A 576 -34.26 3.04 -5.45
C GLN A 576 -33.40 2.36 -6.51
N LEU A 577 -32.40 3.06 -7.05
CA LEU A 577 -31.46 2.53 -8.03
C LEU A 577 -30.71 1.30 -7.50
N GLY A 578 -30.17 1.38 -6.28
CA GLY A 578 -29.47 0.27 -5.66
C GLY A 578 -30.35 -0.98 -5.54
N THR A 579 -31.63 -0.80 -5.20
CA THR A 579 -32.60 -1.91 -5.11
C THR A 579 -32.89 -2.54 -6.47
N LEU A 580 -33.23 -1.74 -7.48
CA LEU A 580 -33.53 -2.23 -8.83
C LEU A 580 -32.30 -2.88 -9.50
N MET A 581 -31.15 -2.21 -9.43
CA MET A 581 -29.91 -2.74 -10.01
C MET A 581 -29.46 -4.02 -9.30
N ASN A 582 -29.64 -4.14 -7.98
CA ASN A 582 -29.33 -5.36 -7.26
C ASN A 582 -30.22 -6.54 -7.72
N GLN A 583 -31.49 -6.32 -7.97
CA GLN A 583 -32.39 -7.34 -8.54
C GLN A 583 -31.93 -7.80 -9.92
N MET A 584 -31.46 -6.89 -10.76
CA MET A 584 -30.93 -7.19 -12.10
C MET A 584 -29.56 -7.86 -12.05
N SER A 585 -28.79 -7.66 -10.98
CA SER A 585 -27.37 -8.07 -10.86
C SER A 585 -27.13 -9.58 -11.02
N HIS A 586 -28.14 -10.40 -10.76
CA HIS A 586 -28.03 -11.87 -10.89
C HIS A 586 -27.75 -12.33 -12.31
N SER A 587 -28.19 -11.57 -13.32
CA SER A 587 -27.97 -11.84 -14.75
C SER A 587 -26.71 -11.17 -15.32
N TRP A 588 -26.00 -10.36 -14.56
CA TRP A 588 -24.91 -9.55 -15.05
C TRP A 588 -23.61 -10.30 -15.19
N LEU A 589 -22.83 -9.91 -16.23
CA LEU A 589 -21.46 -10.33 -16.40
C LEU A 589 -20.56 -9.67 -15.32
N ASN A 590 -19.38 -10.26 -15.08
CA ASN A 590 -18.44 -9.76 -14.08
C ASN A 590 -18.13 -8.25 -14.21
N ARG A 591 -17.92 -7.77 -15.46
CA ARG A 591 -17.66 -6.33 -15.70
C ARG A 591 -18.81 -5.44 -15.23
N GLN A 592 -20.05 -5.84 -15.48
CA GLN A 592 -21.23 -5.09 -15.07
C GLN A 592 -21.36 -5.02 -13.54
N ARG A 593 -21.05 -6.12 -12.85
CA ARG A 593 -21.03 -6.14 -11.37
C ARG A 593 -19.95 -5.26 -10.79
N ILE A 594 -18.77 -5.18 -11.42
CA ILE A 594 -17.70 -4.26 -11.04
C ILE A 594 -18.17 -2.80 -11.13
N LEU A 595 -18.77 -2.42 -12.26
CA LEU A 595 -19.32 -1.08 -12.47
C LEU A 595 -20.39 -0.72 -11.42
N PHE A 596 -21.26 -1.68 -11.12
CA PHE A 596 -22.27 -1.50 -10.07
C PHE A 596 -21.63 -1.32 -8.69
N GLY A 597 -20.62 -2.12 -8.36
CA GLY A 597 -19.85 -1.94 -7.11
C GLY A 597 -19.18 -0.56 -7.02
N ASP A 598 -18.67 -0.02 -8.13
CA ASP A 598 -18.10 1.33 -8.16
C ASP A 598 -19.18 2.41 -7.97
N LEU A 599 -20.36 2.22 -8.55
CA LEU A 599 -21.51 3.09 -8.31
C LEU A 599 -21.96 3.08 -6.84
N LEU A 600 -22.05 1.90 -6.21
CA LEU A 600 -22.38 1.79 -4.78
C LEU A 600 -21.38 2.52 -3.88
N ASN A 601 -20.08 2.42 -4.17
CA ASN A 601 -19.08 3.19 -3.43
C ASN A 601 -19.24 4.71 -3.61
N PHE A 602 -19.66 5.15 -4.79
CA PHE A 602 -19.96 6.54 -5.04
C PHE A 602 -21.21 6.97 -4.26
N PHE A 603 -22.22 6.10 -4.13
CA PHE A 603 -23.39 6.33 -3.29
C PHE A 603 -22.98 6.56 -1.81
N ASP A 604 -22.12 5.71 -1.27
CA ASP A 604 -21.59 5.86 0.09
C ASP A 604 -20.82 7.17 0.29
N GLU A 605 -20.11 7.63 -0.75
CA GLU A 605 -19.41 8.93 -0.72
C GLU A 605 -20.41 10.09 -0.67
N MET A 606 -21.47 10.05 -1.47
CA MET A 606 -22.50 11.08 -1.48
C MET A 606 -23.25 11.14 -0.16
N GLN A 607 -23.54 10.00 0.44
CA GLN A 607 -24.16 9.94 1.75
C GLN A 607 -23.27 10.60 2.83
N ARG A 608 -21.96 10.35 2.78
CA ARG A 608 -21.00 11.01 3.70
C ARG A 608 -20.92 12.52 3.45
N GLN A 609 -20.91 12.96 2.18
CA GLN A 609 -20.93 14.38 1.86
C GLN A 609 -22.20 15.07 2.39
N TYR A 610 -23.36 14.44 2.22
CA TYR A 610 -24.62 14.95 2.79
C TYR A 610 -24.52 15.12 4.31
N GLN A 611 -24.05 14.10 5.03
CA GLN A 611 -23.89 14.16 6.49
C GLN A 611 -22.99 15.32 6.94
N VAL A 612 -21.94 15.59 6.22
CA VAL A 612 -21.03 16.71 6.52
C VAL A 612 -21.68 18.05 6.20
N MET A 613 -22.37 18.17 5.06
CA MET A 613 -23.06 19.39 4.65
C MET A 613 -24.23 19.71 5.56
N ASP A 614 -25.05 18.71 5.89
CA ASP A 614 -26.15 18.87 6.82
C ASP A 614 -25.63 19.33 8.19
N ARG A 615 -24.65 18.65 8.76
CA ARG A 615 -24.05 19.04 10.04
C ARG A 615 -23.42 20.43 9.98
N TRP A 616 -22.75 20.79 8.87
CA TRP A 616 -22.16 22.11 8.69
C TRP A 616 -23.22 23.22 8.71
N PHE A 617 -24.37 23.03 8.07
CA PHE A 617 -25.36 24.08 7.88
C PHE A 617 -26.52 24.05 8.90
N SER A 618 -26.87 22.88 9.46
CA SER A 618 -28.07 22.78 10.31
C SER A 618 -27.86 23.32 11.72
N ASN A 619 -26.91 22.75 12.49
CA ASN A 619 -26.70 23.11 13.88
C ASN A 619 -25.25 23.46 14.20
N TRP A 620 -25.06 24.47 15.08
CA TRP A 620 -23.74 24.72 15.65
C TRP A 620 -23.49 23.77 16.81
N GLU A 621 -22.45 22.96 16.70
CA GLU A 621 -22.03 22.05 17.75
C GLU A 621 -20.71 22.58 18.35
N GLU A 622 -20.66 22.86 19.65
CA GLU A 622 -19.51 23.47 20.32
C GLU A 622 -18.27 22.58 20.39
N ASN A 623 -18.46 21.26 20.25
CA ASN A 623 -17.36 20.28 20.22
C ASN A 623 -16.67 20.19 18.84
N TYR A 624 -17.19 20.89 17.81
CA TYR A 624 -16.57 20.92 16.49
C TYR A 624 -15.92 22.27 16.18
N VAL A 625 -14.69 22.23 15.66
CA VAL A 625 -14.11 23.37 14.98
C VAL A 625 -14.37 23.29 13.51
N HIS A 626 -14.87 24.37 12.95
CA HIS A 626 -15.19 24.52 11.54
C HIS A 626 -14.04 25.17 10.82
N PHE A 627 -13.43 24.46 9.86
CA PHE A 627 -12.36 24.98 8.99
C PHE A 627 -12.86 25.09 7.55
N LEU A 628 -12.47 26.17 6.90
CA LEU A 628 -12.75 26.42 5.50
C LEU A 628 -11.46 26.79 4.77
N VAL A 629 -11.14 26.10 3.69
CA VAL A 629 -9.98 26.36 2.83
C VAL A 629 -10.46 26.58 1.42
N PHE A 630 -10.22 27.77 0.86
CA PHE A 630 -10.58 28.10 -0.52
C PHE A 630 -9.47 27.72 -1.48
N TYR A 631 -9.83 27.12 -2.61
CA TYR A 631 -8.95 26.97 -3.74
C TYR A 631 -8.98 28.23 -4.63
N GLY A 632 -7.98 28.43 -5.48
CA GLY A 632 -7.70 29.68 -6.18
C GLY A 632 -8.84 30.30 -7.03
N ASN A 633 -9.90 29.56 -7.34
CA ASN A 633 -11.07 30.05 -8.08
C ASN A 633 -12.21 30.60 -7.18
N GLN A 634 -12.04 30.56 -5.85
CA GLN A 634 -13.02 31.01 -4.85
C GLN A 634 -14.40 30.29 -4.86
N ARG A 635 -14.61 29.34 -5.76
CA ARG A 635 -15.87 28.60 -5.92
C ARG A 635 -15.78 27.17 -5.36
N THR A 636 -14.56 26.71 -5.16
CA THR A 636 -14.31 25.39 -4.62
C THR A 636 -13.59 25.47 -3.29
N VAL A 637 -13.99 24.63 -2.37
CA VAL A 637 -13.50 24.64 -0.99
C VAL A 637 -13.23 23.24 -0.49
N LYS A 638 -12.35 23.16 0.51
CA LYS A 638 -12.32 22.08 1.46
C LYS A 638 -12.92 22.59 2.77
N LEU A 639 -14.10 22.08 3.13
CA LEU A 639 -14.65 22.30 4.46
C LEU A 639 -14.36 21.10 5.35
N GLN A 640 -14.03 21.38 6.60
CA GLN A 640 -13.63 20.36 7.56
C GLN A 640 -14.22 20.66 8.93
N LEU A 641 -14.80 19.62 9.54
CA LEU A 641 -15.26 19.60 10.91
C LEU A 641 -14.31 18.75 11.73
N VAL A 642 -13.65 19.35 12.70
CA VAL A 642 -12.72 18.68 13.61
C VAL A 642 -13.43 18.50 14.96
N ASP A 643 -13.65 17.24 15.33
CA ASP A 643 -14.28 16.90 16.61
C ASP A 643 -13.21 16.81 17.71
N PHE A 644 -13.26 17.73 18.69
CA PHE A 644 -12.34 17.71 19.82
C PHE A 644 -12.63 16.59 20.83
N ASP A 645 -13.86 16.12 20.86
CA ASP A 645 -14.29 15.06 21.77
C ASP A 645 -14.15 13.66 21.16
N ALA A 646 -13.62 13.57 19.93
CA ALA A 646 -13.43 12.30 19.21
C ALA A 646 -12.55 11.31 19.98
N ALA A 647 -11.59 11.81 20.76
CA ALA A 647 -10.71 10.99 21.60
C ALA A 647 -11.37 10.47 22.88
N ILE A 648 -12.60 10.96 23.24
CA ILE A 648 -13.28 10.57 24.47
C ILE A 648 -13.91 9.19 24.30
N LEU A 649 -13.24 8.17 24.83
CA LEU A 649 -13.59 6.75 24.68
C LEU A 649 -14.99 6.35 25.18
N PRO A 650 -15.50 6.85 26.33
CA PRO A 650 -16.84 6.50 26.78
C PRO A 650 -17.94 6.81 25.78
N ASN A 651 -17.69 7.71 24.84
CA ASN A 651 -18.63 8.06 23.77
C ASN A 651 -18.50 7.17 22.54
N THR A 652 -17.59 6.20 22.53
CA THR A 652 -17.32 5.33 21.40
C THR A 652 -17.92 3.94 21.58
N ARG A 653 -18.46 3.37 20.50
CA ARG A 653 -19.08 2.02 20.54
C ARG A 653 -18.11 0.91 20.90
N TRP A 654 -16.82 1.02 20.56
CA TRP A 654 -15.84 -0.02 20.86
C TRP A 654 -15.53 -0.11 22.36
N TYR A 655 -15.74 0.97 23.12
CA TYR A 655 -15.61 0.96 24.58
C TYR A 655 -16.62 0.01 25.23
N GLU A 656 -17.76 -0.22 24.62
CA GLU A 656 -18.76 -1.18 25.07
C GLU A 656 -18.45 -2.63 24.69
N ARG A 657 -17.58 -2.84 23.69
CA ARG A 657 -17.28 -4.15 23.11
C ARG A 657 -16.17 -4.92 23.79
N TYR A 658 -15.30 -4.24 24.53
CA TYR A 658 -14.18 -4.83 25.21
C TYR A 658 -14.38 -4.80 26.71
N GLU A 659 -14.15 -5.93 27.37
CA GLU A 659 -14.32 -6.03 28.83
C GLU A 659 -13.12 -5.41 29.56
N ARG A 660 -11.92 -5.58 29.02
CA ARG A 660 -10.66 -5.09 29.58
C ARG A 660 -9.79 -4.47 28.50
N ILE A 661 -9.26 -3.31 28.80
CA ILE A 661 -8.43 -2.54 27.88
C ILE A 661 -7.10 -2.23 28.55
N LEU A 662 -6.02 -2.54 27.85
CA LEU A 662 -4.66 -2.18 28.22
C LEU A 662 -4.15 -1.08 27.30
N TYR A 663 -3.78 0.05 27.86
CA TYR A 663 -3.05 1.12 27.17
C TYR A 663 -1.59 1.06 27.63
N ILE A 664 -0.68 0.78 26.71
CA ILE A 664 0.75 0.67 27.01
C ILE A 664 1.55 1.57 26.07
N GLY A 665 2.55 2.27 26.60
CA GLY A 665 3.40 3.15 25.80
C GLY A 665 4.64 3.60 26.58
N GLY A 666 5.59 4.24 25.86
CA GLY A 666 6.80 4.78 26.45
C GLY A 666 6.58 6.08 27.23
N THR A 667 5.56 6.87 26.86
CA THR A 667 5.29 8.22 27.39
C THR A 667 3.79 8.44 27.49
N LEU A 668 3.20 8.19 28.65
CA LEU A 668 1.79 8.47 28.96
C LEU A 668 1.62 9.67 29.93
N ARG A 669 2.74 10.23 30.39
CA ARG A 669 2.78 11.43 31.26
C ARG A 669 3.28 12.63 30.49
N VAL A 670 2.75 13.81 30.82
CA VAL A 670 3.28 15.09 30.33
C VAL A 670 3.66 15.96 31.55
N SER A 671 4.88 16.44 31.59
CA SER A 671 5.40 17.29 32.70
C SER A 671 5.16 16.69 34.11
N GLY A 672 5.18 15.34 34.23
CA GLY A 672 4.94 14.62 35.48
C GLY A 672 3.47 14.38 35.83
N ASP A 673 2.50 14.95 35.11
CA ASP A 673 1.07 14.69 35.33
C ASP A 673 0.72 13.27 34.89
N ARG A 674 0.38 12.43 35.86
CA ARG A 674 -0.03 11.04 35.65
C ARG A 674 -1.46 10.89 35.11
N SER A 675 -2.27 11.94 35.19
CA SER A 675 -3.67 11.94 34.77
C SER A 675 -3.86 12.47 33.35
N TYR A 676 -2.83 13.03 32.73
CA TYR A 676 -2.92 13.68 31.42
C TYR A 676 -3.57 12.78 30.34
N PHE A 677 -3.03 11.58 30.17
CA PHE A 677 -3.50 10.66 29.13
C PHE A 677 -4.94 10.18 29.41
N ALA A 678 -5.25 9.85 30.68
CA ALA A 678 -6.59 9.46 31.08
C ALA A 678 -7.61 10.59 30.85
N LYS A 679 -7.25 11.83 31.18
CA LYS A 679 -8.11 13.01 30.94
C LYS A 679 -8.34 13.23 29.44
N LYS A 680 -7.29 13.12 28.62
CA LYS A 680 -7.41 13.29 27.16
C LYS A 680 -8.35 12.26 26.52
N LEU A 681 -8.39 11.04 27.04
CA LEU A 681 -9.29 9.98 26.59
C LEU A 681 -10.63 9.93 27.32
N GLY A 682 -10.86 10.83 28.28
CA GLY A 682 -12.10 10.82 29.10
C GLY A 682 -12.28 9.56 29.94
N ILE A 683 -11.18 8.86 30.32
CA ILE A 683 -11.23 7.64 31.13
C ILE A 683 -11.31 8.02 32.60
N PRO A 684 -12.46 7.82 33.28
CA PRO A 684 -12.58 8.12 34.68
C PRO A 684 -11.77 7.12 35.52
N ASP A 685 -11.18 7.60 36.61
CA ASP A 685 -10.55 6.78 37.67
C ASP A 685 -9.43 5.81 37.22
N ALA A 686 -8.90 5.97 36.00
CA ALA A 686 -7.84 5.13 35.52
C ALA A 686 -6.53 5.43 36.22
N THR A 687 -5.91 4.41 36.81
CA THR A 687 -4.62 4.52 37.50
C THR A 687 -3.47 4.21 36.57
N LEU A 688 -2.58 5.19 36.35
CA LEU A 688 -1.35 4.98 35.60
C LEU A 688 -0.31 4.22 36.45
N LYS A 689 0.08 3.03 35.98
CA LYS A 689 1.20 2.27 36.55
C LYS A 689 2.46 2.56 35.75
N VAL A 690 3.51 2.97 36.44
CA VAL A 690 4.83 3.21 35.84
C VAL A 690 5.71 2.00 36.15
N VAL A 691 6.22 1.39 35.10
CA VAL A 691 7.18 0.29 35.20
C VAL A 691 8.50 0.78 34.61
N PRO A 692 9.54 0.97 35.45
CA PRO A 692 10.81 1.60 35.05
C PRO A 692 11.63 0.78 34.06
#